data_dc0b57c1af37d6bd2897741fd386a346
#
_entry.id   dc0b57c1af37d6bd2897741fd386a346
#
_cell.length_a   1.000
_cell.length_b   1.000
_cell.length_c   1.000
_cell.angle_alpha   90.00
_cell.angle_beta   90.00
_cell.angle_gamma   90.00
#
_symmetry.space_group_name_H-M   'P 1'
#
loop_
_entity.id
_entity.type
_entity.pdbx_description
1 polymer ?
#
loop_
_entity_poly.entity_id
_entity_poly.type
_entity_poly.pdbx_seq_one_letter_code
_entity_poly.pdbx_strand_id
1 'polypeptide(L)'
;MSYDARSITVLEGLEAVRKRPGMYIGSTGERGLHHLVYEVVDNSVDEALAGFCDSIDVTLLADGGVRVDDNGRGIPIDEHPVEKRPAVEVVLTTLHAGGKFDGKSYAVSGGLHGVGVSVVNALSARLDVEVRRNGYAWHQSYRRGQPTAPLKRAGATTGTGTTITFWPDDTVFETTAWSFETLSRRMQEMAFLNRGLAITLTDERPDHINGEPNTVTYQYEGGIADFVRYLNASKDPVHGSVIEFSEDGDGIAVEIAMQWTTSYSESVHTFANTINTAEGGTHEEGFRAALTSILNRYAREQKLLREKDENLTGEDVREGLTAIVSIKLAEPQFEGQTKTKLGNTEAKSFVQKVCNERLRDWLDRNPGEAKEVVTKATQAARARIAARQARDLTRRKSLLESTSLPGKLADCQSTDPARCEIYVVEGDSAGGSAKNGRDPNYQAILPIRGKILNVEKARIDRVLRNNEVQAMITALGTGIHDDFDIARLRYHKIILMADADVDGQHIRTLLLTLLFRFMKPLIEAGHVYLAQPPLYKIKWDGRGAEPEYAYSDRERDAVIEAGIAAGRKRPRDGVQRFKGLGEMNASELWETTMNPARRVLLQVTLDDAAQADELFSVLMGEDVESRRAFIQRNAKDVRFLDI
;
A
#
# COMPACT_ATOMS: atom_id res chain seq x y z
N MET A 1 1.42 -11.40 41.90
CA MET A 1 -0.04 -11.35 41.71
C MET A 1 -0.46 -12.72 41.22
N SER A 2 -1.43 -13.37 41.87
CA SER A 2 -1.95 -14.66 41.39
C SER A 2 -2.83 -14.43 40.19
N TYR A 3 -2.56 -15.16 39.09
CA TYR A 3 -3.43 -15.20 37.92
C TYR A 3 -4.59 -16.16 38.23
N ASP A 4 -5.75 -15.60 38.50
CA ASP A 4 -6.98 -16.35 38.83
C ASP A 4 -8.18 -15.84 38.00
N ALA A 5 -9.36 -16.43 38.19
CA ALA A 5 -10.57 -16.07 37.47
C ALA A 5 -10.95 -14.58 37.58
N ARG A 6 -10.50 -13.87 38.62
CA ARG A 6 -10.72 -12.43 38.82
C ARG A 6 -9.84 -11.55 37.90
N SER A 7 -8.78 -12.15 37.35
CA SER A 7 -7.90 -11.48 36.37
C SER A 7 -8.46 -11.52 34.95
N ILE A 8 -9.55 -12.26 34.70
CA ILE A 8 -10.20 -12.37 33.38
C ILE A 8 -11.29 -11.28 33.31
N THR A 9 -11.07 -10.29 32.45
CA THR A 9 -12.03 -9.22 32.17
C THR A 9 -12.82 -9.58 30.93
N VAL A 10 -14.14 -9.62 31.01
CA VAL A 10 -15.05 -9.73 29.86
C VAL A 10 -15.43 -8.31 29.44
N LEU A 11 -15.23 -8.00 28.17
CA LEU A 11 -15.66 -6.73 27.56
C LEU A 11 -16.87 -7.00 26.68
N GLU A 12 -17.94 -6.24 26.87
CA GLU A 12 -19.18 -6.40 26.11
C GLU A 12 -19.37 -5.23 25.12
N GLY A 13 -19.94 -5.54 23.95
CA GLY A 13 -20.37 -4.56 22.96
C GLY A 13 -19.23 -3.64 22.47
N LEU A 14 -19.54 -2.36 22.35
CA LEU A 14 -18.63 -1.34 21.80
C LEU A 14 -17.46 -0.95 22.74
N GLU A 15 -17.52 -1.36 24.01
CA GLU A 15 -16.43 -1.13 24.95
C GLU A 15 -15.15 -1.91 24.56
N ALA A 16 -15.33 -3.11 23.99
CA ALA A 16 -14.23 -3.90 23.46
C ALA A 16 -13.49 -3.18 22.32
N VAL A 17 -14.23 -2.51 21.44
CA VAL A 17 -13.69 -1.72 20.33
C VAL A 17 -12.84 -0.56 20.85
N ARG A 18 -13.36 0.21 21.79
CA ARG A 18 -12.65 1.35 22.38
C ARG A 18 -11.38 0.95 23.12
N LYS A 19 -11.38 -0.22 23.77
CA LYS A 19 -10.24 -0.72 24.55
C LYS A 19 -9.13 -1.28 23.67
N ARG A 20 -9.48 -1.84 22.49
CA ARG A 20 -8.53 -2.41 21.53
C ARG A 20 -8.87 -2.03 20.09
N PRO A 21 -8.80 -0.73 19.74
CA PRO A 21 -9.20 -0.24 18.42
C PRO A 21 -8.37 -0.88 17.30
N GLY A 22 -7.08 -1.13 17.51
CA GLY A 22 -6.19 -1.77 16.52
C GLY A 22 -6.66 -3.14 16.03
N MET A 23 -7.47 -3.87 16.81
CA MET A 23 -8.07 -5.15 16.36
C MET A 23 -9.12 -4.96 15.25
N TYR A 24 -9.74 -3.77 15.15
CA TYR A 24 -10.84 -3.47 14.23
C TYR A 24 -10.41 -2.57 13.07
N ILE A 25 -9.50 -1.62 13.31
CA ILE A 25 -9.05 -0.63 12.33
C ILE A 25 -7.55 -0.70 12.02
N GLY A 26 -6.86 -1.74 12.53
CA GLY A 26 -5.44 -2.01 12.26
C GLY A 26 -4.46 -1.13 13.06
N SER A 27 -4.72 0.15 13.24
CA SER A 27 -3.88 1.08 14.01
C SER A 27 -4.69 2.24 14.58
N THR A 28 -4.09 3.06 15.47
CA THR A 28 -4.66 4.32 15.98
C THR A 28 -3.99 5.56 15.37
N GLY A 29 -3.04 5.36 14.48
CA GLY A 29 -2.41 6.43 13.69
C GLY A 29 -3.27 6.86 12.50
N GLU A 30 -2.66 7.62 11.59
CA GLU A 30 -3.31 8.19 10.40
C GLU A 30 -4.06 7.15 9.55
N ARG A 31 -3.48 5.97 9.33
CA ARG A 31 -4.10 4.88 8.56
C ARG A 31 -5.42 4.40 9.20
N GLY A 32 -5.41 4.17 10.51
CA GLY A 32 -6.63 3.74 11.21
C GLY A 32 -7.68 4.84 11.29
N LEU A 33 -7.25 6.12 11.32
CA LEU A 33 -8.15 7.26 11.24
C LEU A 33 -8.92 7.26 9.91
N HIS A 34 -8.21 7.18 8.77
CA HIS A 34 -8.83 7.15 7.44
C HIS A 34 -9.71 5.92 7.22
N HIS A 35 -9.41 4.81 7.89
CA HIS A 35 -10.24 3.61 7.81
C HIS A 35 -11.68 3.83 8.29
N LEU A 36 -11.93 4.77 9.21
CA LEU A 36 -13.28 5.15 9.60
C LEU A 36 -14.11 5.67 8.42
N VAL A 37 -13.50 6.49 7.56
CA VAL A 37 -14.16 7.00 6.35
C VAL A 37 -14.45 5.85 5.39
N TYR A 38 -13.49 4.95 5.20
CA TYR A 38 -13.64 3.79 4.30
C TYR A 38 -14.81 2.91 4.73
N GLU A 39 -14.96 2.62 6.02
CA GLU A 39 -16.07 1.79 6.52
C GLU A 39 -17.45 2.41 6.29
N VAL A 40 -17.56 3.74 6.33
CA VAL A 40 -18.83 4.43 6.02
C VAL A 40 -19.09 4.44 4.51
N VAL A 41 -18.08 4.78 3.70
CA VAL A 41 -18.20 4.81 2.24
C VAL A 41 -18.47 3.42 1.67
N ASP A 42 -17.81 2.37 2.20
CA ASP A 42 -18.05 0.98 1.78
C ASP A 42 -19.53 0.57 1.96
N ASN A 43 -20.22 1.08 2.97
CA ASN A 43 -21.67 0.83 3.12
C ASN A 43 -22.49 1.50 2.02
N SER A 44 -22.11 2.69 1.60
CA SER A 44 -22.75 3.39 0.48
C SER A 44 -22.44 2.73 -0.86
N VAL A 45 -21.21 2.21 -1.03
CA VAL A 45 -20.81 1.38 -2.19
C VAL A 45 -21.58 0.08 -2.23
N ASP A 46 -21.88 -0.56 -1.09
CA ASP A 46 -22.73 -1.75 -1.05
C ASP A 46 -24.17 -1.47 -1.54
N GLU A 47 -24.71 -0.27 -1.28
CA GLU A 47 -25.97 0.19 -1.89
C GLU A 47 -25.84 0.35 -3.42
N ALA A 48 -24.69 0.85 -3.89
CA ALA A 48 -24.41 0.96 -5.33
C ALA A 48 -24.28 -0.42 -6.00
N LEU A 49 -23.58 -1.37 -5.38
CA LEU A 49 -23.48 -2.76 -5.84
C LEU A 49 -24.86 -3.45 -5.88
N ALA A 50 -25.76 -3.09 -4.98
CA ALA A 50 -27.14 -3.56 -4.98
C ALA A 50 -28.03 -2.82 -5.98
N GLY A 51 -27.52 -1.81 -6.72
CA GLY A 51 -28.22 -1.06 -7.76
C GLY A 51 -29.14 0.06 -7.24
N PHE A 52 -28.95 0.52 -6.00
CA PHE A 52 -29.82 1.52 -5.38
C PHE A 52 -29.13 2.87 -5.10
N CYS A 53 -27.84 3.00 -5.36
CA CYS A 53 -27.07 4.21 -5.17
C CYS A 53 -26.23 4.51 -6.41
N ASP A 54 -26.22 5.75 -6.87
CA ASP A 54 -25.41 6.22 -7.99
C ASP A 54 -24.56 7.47 -7.66
N SER A 55 -24.73 8.03 -6.44
CA SER A 55 -23.98 9.19 -5.96
C SER A 55 -23.63 9.07 -4.48
N ILE A 56 -22.38 9.36 -4.17
CA ILE A 56 -21.83 9.43 -2.80
C ILE A 56 -21.07 10.75 -2.66
N ASP A 57 -21.43 11.55 -1.64
CA ASP A 57 -20.76 12.79 -1.32
C ASP A 57 -20.00 12.66 0.01
N VAL A 58 -18.68 12.87 -0.01
CA VAL A 58 -17.81 12.87 1.17
C VAL A 58 -17.32 14.27 1.43
N THR A 59 -17.54 14.79 2.63
CA THR A 59 -17.14 16.16 2.99
C THR A 59 -16.27 16.16 4.24
N LEU A 60 -15.07 16.71 4.14
CA LEU A 60 -14.21 17.05 5.29
C LEU A 60 -14.68 18.40 5.82
N LEU A 61 -15.26 18.40 7.02
CA LEU A 61 -15.87 19.57 7.60
C LEU A 61 -14.83 20.50 8.25
N ALA A 62 -15.12 21.80 8.28
CA ALA A 62 -14.26 22.81 8.88
C ALA A 62 -13.96 22.57 10.37
N ASP A 63 -14.84 21.88 11.09
CA ASP A 63 -14.70 21.55 12.52
C ASP A 63 -13.98 20.20 12.79
N GLY A 64 -13.41 19.58 11.75
CA GLY A 64 -12.64 18.32 11.84
C GLY A 64 -13.49 17.05 11.73
N GLY A 65 -14.79 17.17 11.53
CA GLY A 65 -15.68 16.04 11.25
C GLY A 65 -15.62 15.59 9.78
N VAL A 66 -16.21 14.42 9.50
CA VAL A 66 -16.44 13.92 8.14
C VAL A 66 -17.92 13.60 7.97
N ARG A 67 -18.48 14.03 6.85
CA ARG A 67 -19.83 13.70 6.44
C ARG A 67 -19.79 12.85 5.18
N VAL A 68 -20.50 11.73 5.20
CA VAL A 68 -20.73 10.86 4.05
C VAL A 68 -22.23 10.83 3.80
N ASP A 69 -22.65 11.18 2.60
CA ASP A 69 -24.02 11.21 2.14
C ASP A 69 -24.20 10.33 0.91
N ASP A 70 -25.17 9.43 0.92
CA ASP A 70 -25.55 8.62 -0.22
C ASP A 70 -27.01 8.79 -0.59
N ASN A 71 -27.34 8.45 -1.84
CA ASN A 71 -28.71 8.43 -2.34
C ASN A 71 -29.30 7.02 -2.44
N GLY A 72 -28.82 6.08 -1.61
CA GLY A 72 -29.31 4.71 -1.53
C GLY A 72 -30.71 4.59 -0.93
N ARG A 73 -31.09 3.38 -0.51
CA ARG A 73 -32.42 3.11 0.09
C ARG A 73 -32.63 3.71 1.47
N GLY A 74 -31.56 4.11 2.14
CA GLY A 74 -31.54 4.50 3.55
C GLY A 74 -31.60 3.26 4.50
N ILE A 75 -30.87 3.31 5.61
CA ILE A 75 -30.88 2.26 6.65
C ILE A 75 -32.32 2.07 7.14
N PRO A 76 -32.79 0.80 7.40
CA PRO A 76 -34.12 0.57 7.96
C PRO A 76 -34.31 1.31 9.30
N ILE A 77 -35.49 1.92 9.45
CA ILE A 77 -35.87 2.71 10.64
C ILE A 77 -36.90 2.00 11.51
N ASP A 78 -37.47 0.90 11.01
CA ASP A 78 -38.47 0.11 11.71
C ASP A 78 -37.88 -0.57 12.95
N GLU A 79 -38.75 -0.94 13.89
CA GLU A 79 -38.34 -1.65 15.10
C GLU A 79 -37.80 -3.05 14.76
N HIS A 80 -36.58 -3.35 15.22
CA HIS A 80 -35.97 -4.67 15.05
C HIS A 80 -36.75 -5.73 15.86
N PRO A 81 -37.14 -6.86 15.24
CA PRO A 81 -38.07 -7.82 15.86
C PRO A 81 -37.56 -8.43 17.17
N VAL A 82 -36.23 -8.58 17.30
CA VAL A 82 -35.58 -9.16 18.48
C VAL A 82 -35.14 -8.08 19.47
N GLU A 83 -34.40 -7.07 18.99
CA GLU A 83 -33.77 -6.04 19.83
C GLU A 83 -34.76 -4.98 20.36
N LYS A 84 -35.96 -4.88 19.78
CA LYS A 84 -37.01 -3.94 20.18
C LYS A 84 -36.56 -2.48 20.19
N ARG A 85 -35.64 -2.16 19.29
CA ARG A 85 -35.08 -0.81 19.03
C ARG A 85 -35.13 -0.53 17.52
N PRO A 86 -35.07 0.73 17.07
CA PRO A 86 -34.94 1.05 15.64
C PRO A 86 -33.77 0.32 15.01
N ALA A 87 -33.96 -0.25 13.81
CA ALA A 87 -32.90 -1.04 13.16
C ALA A 87 -31.63 -0.20 12.92
N VAL A 88 -31.75 1.08 12.59
CA VAL A 88 -30.60 2.01 12.49
C VAL A 88 -29.81 2.09 13.80
N GLU A 89 -30.47 2.12 14.94
CA GLU A 89 -29.80 2.13 16.25
C GLU A 89 -29.09 0.79 16.51
N VAL A 90 -29.71 -0.33 16.16
CA VAL A 90 -29.10 -1.66 16.29
C VAL A 90 -27.81 -1.75 15.44
N VAL A 91 -27.87 -1.31 14.17
CA VAL A 91 -26.72 -1.33 13.25
C VAL A 91 -25.56 -0.46 13.78
N LEU A 92 -25.87 0.67 14.42
CA LEU A 92 -24.86 1.60 14.92
C LEU A 92 -24.30 1.25 16.30
N THR A 93 -25.00 0.41 17.10
CA THR A 93 -24.62 0.15 18.49
C THR A 93 -24.32 -1.32 18.81
N THR A 94 -24.57 -2.23 17.89
CA THR A 94 -24.39 -3.67 18.12
C THR A 94 -23.37 -4.24 17.13
N LEU A 95 -22.33 -4.91 17.63
CA LEU A 95 -21.39 -5.64 16.79
C LEU A 95 -22.09 -6.87 16.17
N HIS A 96 -21.69 -7.19 14.94
CA HIS A 96 -22.27 -8.30 14.18
C HIS A 96 -23.78 -8.16 13.94
N ALA A 97 -24.24 -6.92 13.74
CA ALA A 97 -25.60 -6.61 13.33
C ALA A 97 -25.61 -5.97 11.93
N GLY A 98 -26.46 -6.47 11.04
CA GLY A 98 -26.59 -5.91 9.68
C GLY A 98 -27.44 -6.78 8.76
N GLY A 99 -27.96 -6.20 7.69
CA GLY A 99 -28.78 -6.88 6.68
C GLY A 99 -27.99 -7.64 5.59
N LYS A 100 -26.69 -7.88 5.82
CA LYS A 100 -25.78 -8.50 4.85
C LYS A 100 -25.50 -9.99 5.13
N PHE A 101 -26.04 -10.55 6.22
CA PHE A 101 -25.79 -11.93 6.65
C PHE A 101 -26.65 -12.98 5.95
N ASP A 102 -27.81 -12.61 5.44
CA ASP A 102 -28.80 -13.57 4.90
C ASP A 102 -28.85 -13.64 3.36
N GLY A 103 -28.02 -12.86 2.68
CA GLY A 103 -27.93 -12.78 1.21
C GLY A 103 -29.20 -12.27 0.49
N LYS A 104 -30.27 -11.97 1.24
CA LYS A 104 -31.56 -11.55 0.62
C LYS A 104 -31.58 -10.07 0.25
N SER A 105 -30.94 -9.24 1.05
CA SER A 105 -30.92 -7.80 0.86
C SER A 105 -29.76 -7.31 0.01
N TYR A 106 -28.64 -8.05 0.01
CA TYR A 106 -27.43 -7.77 -0.76
C TYR A 106 -26.90 -9.09 -1.31
N ALA A 107 -26.93 -9.24 -2.63
CA ALA A 107 -26.37 -10.42 -3.31
C ALA A 107 -24.84 -10.45 -3.24
N VAL A 108 -24.24 -9.27 -3.22
CA VAL A 108 -22.78 -9.03 -3.08
C VAL A 108 -22.59 -7.86 -2.13
N SER A 109 -21.65 -7.96 -1.20
CA SER A 109 -21.26 -6.84 -0.35
C SER A 109 -19.80 -6.92 0.08
N GLY A 110 -19.16 -5.78 0.30
CA GLY A 110 -17.83 -5.69 0.91
C GLY A 110 -17.88 -5.78 2.45
N GLY A 111 -18.97 -5.32 3.03
CA GLY A 111 -19.21 -5.33 4.47
C GLY A 111 -19.70 -6.67 5.01
N LEU A 112 -18.77 -7.61 5.30
CA LEU A 112 -19.10 -9.00 5.66
C LEU A 112 -19.37 -9.23 7.15
N HIS A 113 -18.77 -8.44 8.02
CA HIS A 113 -18.71 -8.74 9.47
C HIS A 113 -19.78 -8.01 10.28
N GLY A 114 -20.52 -7.06 9.69
CA GLY A 114 -21.54 -6.27 10.39
C GLY A 114 -20.99 -5.47 11.57
N VAL A 115 -19.74 -5.00 11.45
CA VAL A 115 -19.06 -4.24 12.52
C VAL A 115 -18.62 -2.85 12.09
N GLY A 116 -18.46 -2.55 10.80
CA GLY A 116 -17.82 -1.34 10.31
C GLY A 116 -18.38 -0.06 10.90
N VAL A 117 -19.66 0.24 10.68
CA VAL A 117 -20.25 1.51 11.15
C VAL A 117 -20.42 1.56 12.66
N SER A 118 -20.61 0.43 13.35
CA SER A 118 -20.63 0.39 14.82
C SER A 118 -19.25 0.66 15.42
N VAL A 119 -18.17 0.24 14.73
CA VAL A 119 -16.78 0.59 15.07
C VAL A 119 -16.55 2.08 14.88
N VAL A 120 -16.99 2.68 13.77
CA VAL A 120 -16.91 4.14 13.55
C VAL A 120 -17.61 4.88 14.69
N ASN A 121 -18.83 4.47 15.06
CA ASN A 121 -19.59 5.07 16.16
C ASN A 121 -18.84 4.95 17.50
N ALA A 122 -18.30 3.77 17.82
CA ALA A 122 -17.55 3.52 19.04
C ALA A 122 -16.30 4.38 19.17
N LEU A 123 -15.59 4.65 18.05
CA LEU A 123 -14.33 5.38 18.00
C LEU A 123 -14.51 6.88 17.72
N SER A 124 -15.76 7.35 17.61
CA SER A 124 -16.10 8.76 17.43
C SER A 124 -16.50 9.41 18.76
N ALA A 125 -16.04 10.63 19.00
CA ALA A 125 -16.51 11.46 20.10
C ALA A 125 -18.00 11.79 19.92
N ARG A 126 -18.41 12.01 18.66
CA ARG A 126 -19.80 12.25 18.25
C ARG A 126 -20.04 11.60 16.88
N LEU A 127 -21.26 11.08 16.69
CA LEU A 127 -21.77 10.65 15.40
C LEU A 127 -23.24 11.06 15.28
N ASP A 128 -23.59 11.63 14.12
CA ASP A 128 -24.96 11.97 13.76
C ASP A 128 -25.35 11.15 12.53
N VAL A 129 -26.52 10.54 12.56
CA VAL A 129 -27.11 9.84 11.42
C VAL A 129 -28.40 10.50 11.00
N GLU A 130 -28.55 10.75 9.72
CA GLU A 130 -29.82 11.09 9.07
C GLU A 130 -30.18 10.01 8.07
N VAL A 131 -31.40 9.51 8.14
CA VAL A 131 -31.92 8.51 7.19
C VAL A 131 -33.12 9.11 6.47
N ARG A 132 -33.05 9.18 5.15
CA ARG A 132 -34.16 9.59 4.27
C ARG A 132 -34.85 8.32 3.74
N ARG A 133 -36.03 8.01 4.31
CA ARG A 133 -36.77 6.79 3.97
C ARG A 133 -38.26 6.96 4.21
N ASN A 134 -39.09 6.32 3.40
CA ASN A 134 -40.55 6.30 3.51
C ASN A 134 -41.17 7.71 3.49
N GLY A 135 -40.58 8.66 2.71
CA GLY A 135 -41.06 10.03 2.58
C GLY A 135 -40.69 10.98 3.72
N TYR A 136 -39.84 10.55 4.64
CA TYR A 136 -39.41 11.33 5.79
C TYR A 136 -37.89 11.21 6.04
N ALA A 137 -37.33 12.31 6.57
CA ALA A 137 -36.01 12.31 7.17
C ALA A 137 -36.11 11.94 8.65
N TRP A 138 -35.19 11.08 9.09
CA TRP A 138 -35.09 10.62 10.47
C TRP A 138 -33.68 10.88 10.99
N HIS A 139 -33.55 11.36 12.22
CA HIS A 139 -32.29 11.79 12.79
C HIS A 139 -32.06 11.19 14.18
N GLN A 140 -30.81 10.76 14.44
CA GLN A 140 -30.36 10.31 15.75
C GLN A 140 -28.88 10.67 15.94
N SER A 141 -28.50 11.02 17.17
CA SER A 141 -27.14 11.40 17.54
C SER A 141 -26.59 10.44 18.57
N TYR A 142 -25.26 10.24 18.51
CA TYR A 142 -24.51 9.35 19.37
C TYR A 142 -23.29 10.05 19.96
N ARG A 143 -22.88 9.61 21.14
CA ARG A 143 -21.59 9.97 21.75
C ARG A 143 -20.87 8.69 22.19
N ARG A 144 -19.67 8.48 21.64
CA ARG A 144 -18.82 7.31 21.98
C ARG A 144 -19.61 5.99 21.91
N GLY A 145 -20.39 5.82 20.84
CA GLY A 145 -21.17 4.62 20.61
C GLY A 145 -22.50 4.56 21.31
N GLN A 146 -22.87 5.54 22.17
CA GLN A 146 -24.12 5.53 22.91
C GLN A 146 -25.11 6.55 22.31
N PRO A 147 -26.39 6.18 22.08
CA PRO A 147 -27.40 7.12 21.60
C PRO A 147 -27.66 8.21 22.65
N THR A 148 -27.73 9.47 22.21
CA THR A 148 -28.00 10.61 23.10
C THR A 148 -29.49 10.91 23.25
N ALA A 149 -30.29 10.45 22.27
CA ALA A 149 -31.73 10.61 22.24
C ALA A 149 -32.36 9.51 21.36
N PRO A 150 -33.66 9.22 21.50
CA PRO A 150 -34.37 8.34 20.58
C PRO A 150 -34.37 8.86 19.14
N LEU A 151 -34.52 7.95 18.17
CA LEU A 151 -34.70 8.29 16.74
C LEU A 151 -35.91 9.22 16.57
N LYS A 152 -35.69 10.35 15.89
CA LYS A 152 -36.74 11.37 15.67
C LYS A 152 -36.99 11.59 14.19
N ARG A 153 -38.26 11.75 13.83
CA ARG A 153 -38.65 12.23 12.51
C ARG A 153 -38.39 13.74 12.43
N ALA A 154 -37.54 14.15 11.49
CA ALA A 154 -37.13 15.54 11.31
C ALA A 154 -38.04 16.33 10.36
N GLY A 155 -38.43 15.71 9.23
CA GLY A 155 -39.28 16.40 8.22
C GLY A 155 -39.66 15.49 7.07
N ALA A 156 -40.50 15.98 6.16
CA ALA A 156 -40.81 15.30 4.91
C ALA A 156 -39.64 15.47 3.91
N THR A 157 -39.37 14.44 3.12
CA THR A 157 -38.35 14.44 2.05
C THR A 157 -38.87 13.67 0.86
N THR A 158 -38.42 14.02 -0.34
CA THR A 158 -38.71 13.30 -1.58
C THR A 158 -37.64 12.29 -1.97
N GLY A 159 -36.43 12.41 -1.40
CA GLY A 159 -35.31 11.52 -1.67
C GLY A 159 -35.19 10.38 -0.66
N THR A 160 -34.38 9.40 -1.01
CA THR A 160 -33.91 8.33 -0.11
C THR A 160 -32.40 8.45 0.09
N GLY A 161 -31.86 7.81 1.12
CA GLY A 161 -30.41 7.79 1.36
C GLY A 161 -30.05 7.79 2.84
N THR A 162 -28.76 7.74 3.10
CA THR A 162 -28.18 7.81 4.46
C THR A 162 -27.10 8.88 4.49
N THR A 163 -27.16 9.74 5.51
CA THR A 163 -26.08 10.69 5.82
C THR A 163 -25.49 10.31 7.17
N ILE A 164 -24.19 10.05 7.21
CA ILE A 164 -23.45 9.83 8.46
C ILE A 164 -22.41 10.93 8.60
N THR A 165 -22.48 11.67 9.71
CA THR A 165 -21.48 12.68 10.08
C THR A 165 -20.82 12.26 11.38
N PHE A 166 -19.51 12.22 11.43
CA PHE A 166 -18.81 11.77 12.63
C PHE A 166 -17.53 12.58 12.90
N TRP A 167 -17.16 12.67 14.17
CA TRP A 167 -15.97 13.33 14.67
C TRP A 167 -15.14 12.31 15.43
N PRO A 168 -13.90 12.01 15.01
CA PRO A 168 -13.06 11.02 15.67
C PRO A 168 -12.75 11.43 17.12
N ASP A 169 -12.62 10.44 18.00
CA ASP A 169 -12.29 10.68 19.42
C ASP A 169 -10.78 10.87 19.58
N ASP A 170 -10.36 12.10 19.94
CA ASP A 170 -8.95 12.48 20.18
C ASP A 170 -8.30 11.71 21.34
N THR A 171 -9.09 11.06 22.19
CA THR A 171 -8.56 10.18 23.25
C THR A 171 -8.20 8.77 22.75
N VAL A 172 -8.54 8.44 21.50
CA VAL A 172 -8.28 7.14 20.86
C VAL A 172 -7.18 7.26 19.81
N PHE A 173 -7.26 8.30 18.98
CA PHE A 173 -6.36 8.48 17.84
C PHE A 173 -5.16 9.36 18.19
N GLU A 174 -3.99 9.01 17.65
CA GLU A 174 -2.75 9.78 17.78
C GLU A 174 -2.83 11.12 17.02
N THR A 175 -3.67 11.17 15.99
CA THR A 175 -3.98 12.36 15.21
C THR A 175 -5.44 12.30 14.75
N THR A 176 -6.08 13.46 14.61
CA THR A 176 -7.41 13.60 14.02
C THR A 176 -7.39 14.42 12.73
N ALA A 177 -6.19 14.62 12.17
CA ALA A 177 -6.00 15.36 10.92
C ALA A 177 -6.24 14.46 9.71
N TRP A 178 -7.21 14.82 8.87
CA TRP A 178 -7.54 14.13 7.64
C TRP A 178 -6.59 14.50 6.51
N SER A 179 -6.12 13.52 5.74
CA SER A 179 -5.40 13.75 4.49
C SER A 179 -6.39 13.73 3.31
N PHE A 180 -6.60 14.88 2.68
CA PHE A 180 -7.43 14.97 1.48
C PHE A 180 -6.89 14.06 0.37
N GLU A 181 -5.59 14.05 0.16
CA GLU A 181 -4.95 13.27 -0.89
C GLU A 181 -5.16 11.76 -0.69
N THR A 182 -5.00 11.25 0.53
CA THR A 182 -5.23 9.85 0.88
C THR A 182 -6.68 9.44 0.63
N LEU A 183 -7.64 10.26 1.06
CA LEU A 183 -9.06 9.99 0.84
C LEU A 183 -9.44 10.11 -0.63
N SER A 184 -8.94 11.12 -1.34
CA SER A 184 -9.18 11.38 -2.76
C SER A 184 -8.81 10.18 -3.63
N ARG A 185 -7.65 9.59 -3.39
CA ARG A 185 -7.18 8.38 -4.10
C ARG A 185 -8.08 7.18 -3.86
N ARG A 186 -8.48 6.95 -2.61
CA ARG A 186 -9.39 5.83 -2.30
C ARG A 186 -10.77 6.02 -2.93
N MET A 187 -11.31 7.25 -2.96
CA MET A 187 -12.56 7.56 -3.64
C MET A 187 -12.44 7.33 -5.15
N GLN A 188 -11.32 7.71 -5.74
CA GLN A 188 -11.02 7.46 -7.16
C GLN A 188 -10.97 5.96 -7.48
N GLU A 189 -10.27 5.16 -6.66
CA GLU A 189 -10.21 3.70 -6.81
C GLU A 189 -11.60 3.07 -6.73
N MET A 190 -12.41 3.47 -5.74
CA MET A 190 -13.77 2.98 -5.60
C MET A 190 -14.66 3.35 -6.80
N ALA A 191 -14.50 4.55 -7.37
CA ALA A 191 -15.23 4.96 -8.56
C ALA A 191 -14.83 4.14 -9.81
N PHE A 192 -13.56 3.78 -9.97
CA PHE A 192 -13.13 2.86 -11.03
C PHE A 192 -13.73 1.46 -10.89
N LEU A 193 -13.82 0.94 -9.66
CA LEU A 193 -14.33 -0.41 -9.38
C LEU A 193 -15.86 -0.50 -9.48
N ASN A 194 -16.56 0.64 -9.47
CA ASN A 194 -18.01 0.72 -9.51
C ASN A 194 -18.45 1.59 -10.68
N ARG A 195 -18.53 0.98 -11.84
CA ARG A 195 -18.87 1.62 -13.12
C ARG A 195 -20.08 2.55 -13.00
N GLY A 196 -19.91 3.82 -13.38
CA GLY A 196 -20.97 4.84 -13.38
C GLY A 196 -21.29 5.47 -12.01
N LEU A 197 -20.75 4.95 -10.90
CA LEU A 197 -20.90 5.55 -9.58
C LEU A 197 -20.14 6.88 -9.51
N ALA A 198 -20.84 7.96 -9.15
CA ALA A 198 -20.24 9.26 -8.88
C ALA A 198 -19.83 9.37 -7.41
N ILE A 199 -18.56 9.64 -7.13
CA ILE A 199 -18.08 9.91 -5.77
C ILE A 199 -17.45 11.31 -5.74
N THR A 200 -18.01 12.21 -4.94
CA THR A 200 -17.51 13.57 -4.75
C THR A 200 -16.82 13.70 -3.41
N LEU A 201 -15.60 14.22 -3.40
CA LEU A 201 -14.87 14.57 -2.18
C LEU A 201 -14.73 16.09 -2.10
N THR A 202 -15.21 16.69 -1.02
CA THR A 202 -15.14 18.13 -0.73
C THR A 202 -14.36 18.37 0.56
N ASP A 203 -13.43 19.33 0.54
CA ASP A 203 -12.70 19.80 1.72
C ASP A 203 -13.13 21.22 2.07
N GLU A 204 -13.88 21.37 3.15
CA GLU A 204 -14.37 22.67 3.66
C GLU A 204 -13.42 23.30 4.69
N ARG A 205 -12.26 22.69 4.98
CA ARG A 205 -11.33 23.23 5.97
C ARG A 205 -10.71 24.54 5.49
N PRO A 206 -10.42 25.50 6.41
CA PRO A 206 -10.06 26.88 6.04
C PRO A 206 -8.67 27.09 5.43
N ASP A 207 -7.83 26.06 5.40
CA ASP A 207 -6.42 26.18 4.97
C ASP A 207 -6.20 26.19 3.43
N HIS A 208 -7.26 26.47 2.66
CA HIS A 208 -7.18 26.54 1.21
C HIS A 208 -6.64 27.88 0.72
N ILE A 209 -5.73 27.83 -0.27
CA ILE A 209 -4.99 29.00 -0.79
C ILE A 209 -5.90 30.10 -1.37
N ASN A 210 -7.12 29.74 -1.82
CA ASN A 210 -8.07 30.67 -2.46
C ASN A 210 -9.34 30.89 -1.63
N GLY A 211 -9.46 30.29 -0.43
CA GLY A 211 -10.66 30.43 0.41
C GLY A 211 -11.92 29.71 -0.10
N GLU A 212 -11.83 28.96 -1.21
CA GLU A 212 -12.90 28.12 -1.71
C GLU A 212 -12.64 26.65 -1.36
N PRO A 213 -13.71 25.85 -1.08
CA PRO A 213 -13.58 24.42 -0.82
C PRO A 213 -12.90 23.70 -2.00
N ASN A 214 -11.97 22.78 -1.69
CA ASN A 214 -11.39 21.92 -2.70
C ASN A 214 -12.35 20.76 -2.97
N THR A 215 -12.95 20.71 -4.17
CA THR A 215 -13.92 19.66 -4.55
C THR A 215 -13.43 18.91 -5.77
N VAL A 216 -13.49 17.58 -5.72
CA VAL A 216 -13.20 16.69 -6.83
C VAL A 216 -14.30 15.63 -6.95
N THR A 217 -14.74 15.33 -8.17
CA THR A 217 -15.72 14.28 -8.45
C THR A 217 -15.08 13.23 -9.35
N TYR A 218 -15.22 11.98 -8.97
CA TYR A 218 -14.79 10.81 -9.71
C TYR A 218 -15.98 10.03 -10.22
N GLN A 219 -16.04 9.80 -11.52
CA GLN A 219 -17.06 8.98 -12.17
C GLN A 219 -16.47 8.40 -13.45
N TYR A 220 -16.52 7.09 -13.63
CA TYR A 220 -15.90 6.39 -14.75
C TYR A 220 -16.88 5.45 -15.42
N GLU A 221 -17.26 5.78 -16.65
CA GLU A 221 -18.18 4.96 -17.47
C GLU A 221 -17.51 3.69 -18.01
N GLY A 222 -16.20 3.69 -18.17
CA GLY A 222 -15.40 2.52 -18.57
C GLY A 222 -14.96 1.64 -17.40
N GLY A 223 -15.27 2.01 -16.14
CA GLY A 223 -14.96 1.19 -14.97
C GLY A 223 -13.48 0.80 -14.87
N ILE A 224 -13.21 -0.50 -14.73
CA ILE A 224 -11.84 -1.01 -14.58
C ILE A 224 -10.97 -0.86 -15.85
N ALA A 225 -11.57 -0.70 -17.04
CA ALA A 225 -10.80 -0.37 -18.24
C ALA A 225 -10.25 1.05 -18.18
N ASP A 226 -10.98 2.00 -17.60
CA ASP A 226 -10.50 3.35 -17.34
C ASP A 226 -9.42 3.34 -16.27
N PHE A 227 -9.51 2.43 -15.30
CA PHE A 227 -8.44 2.24 -14.31
C PHE A 227 -7.13 1.78 -14.96
N VAL A 228 -7.18 0.81 -15.87
CA VAL A 228 -5.99 0.39 -16.64
C VAL A 228 -5.43 1.54 -17.47
N ARG A 229 -6.28 2.34 -18.14
CA ARG A 229 -5.84 3.54 -18.88
C ARG A 229 -5.16 4.56 -17.97
N TYR A 230 -5.73 4.78 -16.78
CA TYR A 230 -5.16 5.67 -15.77
C TYR A 230 -3.77 5.20 -15.32
N LEU A 231 -3.61 3.92 -14.97
CA LEU A 231 -2.32 3.34 -14.56
C LEU A 231 -1.27 3.34 -15.69
N ASN A 232 -1.72 3.33 -16.94
CA ASN A 232 -0.85 3.37 -18.11
C ASN A 232 -0.67 4.77 -18.70
N ALA A 233 -1.22 5.81 -18.10
CA ALA A 233 -1.18 7.17 -18.63
C ALA A 233 0.26 7.69 -18.91
N SER A 234 1.25 7.20 -18.14
CA SER A 234 2.67 7.53 -18.26
C SER A 234 3.51 6.42 -18.91
N LYS A 235 2.87 5.37 -19.46
CA LYS A 235 3.53 4.20 -20.05
C LYS A 235 3.14 4.08 -21.52
N ASP A 236 4.08 3.68 -22.39
CA ASP A 236 3.79 3.44 -23.79
C ASP A 236 3.13 2.07 -23.96
N PRO A 237 1.91 1.98 -24.50
CA PRO A 237 1.25 0.71 -24.73
C PRO A 237 1.88 -0.05 -25.90
N VAL A 238 1.96 -1.38 -25.79
CA VAL A 238 2.41 -2.29 -26.86
C VAL A 238 1.31 -2.46 -27.92
N HIS A 239 0.06 -2.37 -27.52
CA HIS A 239 -1.12 -2.46 -28.38
C HIS A 239 -2.18 -1.42 -27.98
N GLY A 240 -3.01 -1.00 -28.96
CA GLY A 240 -3.88 0.17 -28.79
C GLY A 240 -5.11 -0.06 -27.90
N SER A 241 -5.66 -1.27 -27.87
CA SER A 241 -6.89 -1.55 -27.13
C SER A 241 -6.59 -1.97 -25.68
N VAL A 242 -7.44 -1.57 -24.73
CA VAL A 242 -7.51 -2.23 -23.42
C VAL A 242 -8.38 -3.48 -23.59
N ILE A 243 -7.85 -4.64 -23.23
CA ILE A 243 -8.58 -5.90 -23.24
C ILE A 243 -9.49 -5.90 -22.04
N GLU A 244 -10.80 -5.98 -22.25
CA GLU A 244 -11.81 -5.99 -21.20
C GLU A 244 -12.81 -7.10 -21.45
N PHE A 245 -13.17 -7.84 -20.40
CA PHE A 245 -14.26 -8.81 -20.42
C PHE A 245 -14.80 -9.05 -19.02
N SER A 246 -16.06 -9.45 -18.98
CA SER A 246 -16.76 -9.81 -17.75
C SER A 246 -17.57 -11.08 -17.96
N GLU A 247 -17.86 -11.78 -16.87
CA GLU A 247 -18.73 -12.97 -16.86
C GLU A 247 -19.43 -13.08 -15.52
N ASP A 248 -20.72 -13.38 -15.57
CA ASP A 248 -21.55 -13.64 -14.41
C ASP A 248 -21.83 -15.14 -14.29
N GLY A 249 -21.70 -15.67 -13.08
CA GLY A 249 -22.02 -17.04 -12.72
C GLY A 249 -22.96 -17.12 -11.52
N ASP A 250 -23.21 -18.31 -11.00
CA ASP A 250 -24.06 -18.50 -9.85
C ASP A 250 -23.34 -18.06 -8.55
N GLY A 251 -23.72 -16.91 -8.03
CA GLY A 251 -23.12 -16.30 -6.82
C GLY A 251 -21.68 -15.79 -7.00
N ILE A 252 -21.19 -15.69 -8.23
CA ILE A 252 -19.83 -15.23 -8.54
C ILE A 252 -19.85 -14.44 -9.86
N ALA A 253 -19.19 -13.30 -9.89
CA ALA A 253 -18.96 -12.53 -11.10
C ALA A 253 -17.51 -12.06 -11.16
N VAL A 254 -16.96 -11.92 -12.37
CA VAL A 254 -15.61 -11.40 -12.58
C VAL A 254 -15.59 -10.37 -13.68
N GLU A 255 -14.84 -9.31 -13.45
CA GLU A 255 -14.49 -8.28 -14.42
C GLU A 255 -12.95 -8.23 -14.52
N ILE A 256 -12.41 -8.28 -15.73
CA ILE A 256 -10.96 -8.22 -15.96
C ILE A 256 -10.70 -7.20 -17.05
N ALA A 257 -9.75 -6.30 -16.76
CA ALA A 257 -9.21 -5.38 -17.76
C ALA A 257 -7.68 -5.46 -17.75
N MET A 258 -7.04 -5.45 -18.94
CA MET A 258 -5.59 -5.53 -19.03
C MET A 258 -5.05 -4.90 -20.32
N GLN A 259 -3.79 -4.47 -20.26
CA GLN A 259 -3.03 -3.97 -21.40
C GLN A 259 -1.53 -4.18 -21.17
N TRP A 260 -0.78 -4.54 -22.22
CA TRP A 260 0.67 -4.60 -22.18
C TRP A 260 1.29 -3.27 -22.59
N THR A 261 2.33 -2.88 -21.86
CA THR A 261 3.12 -1.69 -22.12
C THR A 261 4.58 -2.06 -22.44
N THR A 262 5.37 -1.09 -22.85
CA THR A 262 6.81 -1.28 -23.12
C THR A 262 7.63 -1.45 -21.83
N SER A 263 7.04 -1.23 -20.65
CA SER A 263 7.73 -1.39 -19.37
C SER A 263 8.19 -2.83 -19.12
N TYR A 264 9.06 -3.03 -18.14
CA TYR A 264 9.63 -4.34 -17.81
C TYR A 264 9.04 -4.94 -16.54
N SER A 265 8.28 -4.17 -15.79
CA SER A 265 7.61 -4.60 -14.57
C SER A 265 6.14 -4.97 -14.83
N GLU A 266 5.61 -5.91 -14.05
CA GLU A 266 4.17 -6.19 -14.00
C GLU A 266 3.48 -5.26 -13.00
N SER A 267 2.19 -4.95 -13.26
CA SER A 267 1.30 -4.15 -12.43
C SER A 267 -0.07 -4.85 -12.40
N VAL A 268 -0.20 -5.88 -11.56
CA VAL A 268 -1.42 -6.66 -11.41
C VAL A 268 -2.07 -6.30 -10.08
N HIS A 269 -3.30 -5.77 -10.15
CA HIS A 269 -4.08 -5.37 -8.97
C HIS A 269 -5.36 -6.20 -8.91
N THR A 270 -5.65 -6.73 -7.74
CA THR A 270 -6.76 -7.66 -7.56
C THR A 270 -7.70 -7.21 -6.47
N PHE A 271 -9.00 -7.39 -6.71
CA PHE A 271 -10.06 -6.93 -5.82
C PHE A 271 -11.11 -8.02 -5.64
N ALA A 272 -11.66 -8.12 -4.44
CA ALA A 272 -12.80 -8.96 -4.13
C ALA A 272 -13.87 -8.13 -3.41
N ASN A 273 -15.08 -8.03 -4.01
CA ASN A 273 -16.16 -7.17 -3.53
C ASN A 273 -15.68 -5.72 -3.25
N THR A 274 -14.94 -5.12 -4.19
CA THR A 274 -14.31 -3.80 -4.12
C THR A 274 -13.17 -3.63 -3.10
N ILE A 275 -12.85 -4.68 -2.35
CA ILE A 275 -11.76 -4.68 -1.38
C ILE A 275 -10.47 -5.06 -2.10
N ASN A 276 -9.42 -4.25 -1.89
CA ASN A 276 -8.09 -4.53 -2.44
C ASN A 276 -7.48 -5.75 -1.75
N THR A 277 -7.18 -6.80 -2.53
CA THR A 277 -6.49 -8.00 -2.06
C THR A 277 -5.00 -7.88 -2.34
N ALA A 278 -4.30 -7.06 -1.55
CA ALA A 278 -2.89 -6.73 -1.77
C ALA A 278 -1.96 -7.97 -1.76
N GLU A 279 -2.33 -9.03 -1.04
CA GLU A 279 -1.63 -10.31 -1.02
C GLU A 279 -2.19 -11.31 -2.06
N GLY A 280 -3.05 -10.84 -2.98
CA GLY A 280 -3.66 -11.65 -4.03
C GLY A 280 -4.69 -12.64 -3.52
N GLY A 281 -4.55 -13.88 -3.94
CA GLY A 281 -5.43 -14.99 -3.57
C GLY A 281 -5.84 -15.85 -4.75
N THR A 282 -6.86 -16.66 -4.56
CA THR A 282 -7.28 -17.69 -5.52
C THR A 282 -7.70 -17.14 -6.87
N HIS A 283 -8.30 -15.95 -6.93
CA HIS A 283 -8.69 -15.28 -8.19
C HIS A 283 -7.44 -14.82 -8.98
N GLU A 284 -6.44 -14.29 -8.32
CA GLU A 284 -5.15 -13.94 -8.95
C GLU A 284 -4.43 -15.19 -9.45
N GLU A 285 -4.38 -16.25 -8.66
CA GLU A 285 -3.78 -17.52 -9.07
C GLU A 285 -4.46 -18.07 -10.33
N GLY A 286 -5.79 -18.02 -10.39
CA GLY A 286 -6.57 -18.42 -11.56
C GLY A 286 -6.25 -17.61 -12.80
N PHE A 287 -6.16 -16.29 -12.66
CA PHE A 287 -5.77 -15.35 -13.71
C PHE A 287 -4.36 -15.62 -14.24
N ARG A 288 -3.36 -15.69 -13.34
CA ARG A 288 -1.96 -15.93 -13.70
C ARG A 288 -1.75 -17.26 -14.42
N ALA A 289 -2.41 -18.31 -13.95
CA ALA A 289 -2.34 -19.64 -14.56
C ALA A 289 -2.97 -19.67 -15.95
N ALA A 290 -4.16 -19.10 -16.10
CA ALA A 290 -4.86 -19.00 -17.37
C ALA A 290 -4.06 -18.21 -18.40
N LEU A 291 -3.59 -17.01 -18.03
CA LEU A 291 -2.85 -16.12 -18.92
C LEU A 291 -1.62 -16.82 -19.51
N THR A 292 -0.83 -17.49 -18.67
CA THR A 292 0.36 -18.23 -19.10
C THR A 292 0.00 -19.38 -20.05
N SER A 293 -1.04 -20.15 -19.73
CA SER A 293 -1.48 -21.29 -20.54
C SER A 293 -1.99 -20.87 -21.91
N ILE A 294 -2.84 -19.83 -21.94
CA ILE A 294 -3.47 -19.33 -23.17
C ILE A 294 -2.43 -18.77 -24.14
N LEU A 295 -1.54 -17.91 -23.66
CA LEU A 295 -0.54 -17.29 -24.52
C LEU A 295 0.45 -18.31 -25.08
N ASN A 296 0.85 -19.30 -24.30
CA ASN A 296 1.67 -20.40 -24.80
C ASN A 296 0.96 -21.20 -25.91
N ARG A 297 -0.31 -21.54 -25.70
CA ARG A 297 -1.13 -22.27 -26.68
C ARG A 297 -1.28 -21.46 -27.97
N TYR A 298 -1.70 -20.20 -27.86
CA TYR A 298 -1.87 -19.30 -29.00
C TYR A 298 -0.56 -19.11 -29.77
N ALA A 299 0.55 -18.86 -29.07
CA ALA A 299 1.85 -18.66 -29.69
C ALA A 299 2.33 -19.88 -30.49
N ARG A 300 2.01 -21.10 -30.02
CA ARG A 300 2.33 -22.33 -30.76
C ARG A 300 1.41 -22.56 -31.93
N GLU A 301 0.09 -22.39 -31.80
CA GLU A 301 -0.90 -22.52 -32.88
C GLU A 301 -0.62 -21.54 -34.01
N GLN A 302 -0.24 -20.30 -33.70
CA GLN A 302 0.13 -19.27 -34.66
C GLN A 302 1.59 -19.35 -35.14
N LYS A 303 2.35 -20.39 -34.72
CA LYS A 303 3.76 -20.62 -35.08
C LYS A 303 4.70 -19.47 -34.70
N LEU A 304 4.30 -18.64 -33.70
CA LEU A 304 5.15 -17.58 -33.15
C LEU A 304 6.21 -18.15 -32.18
N LEU A 305 5.92 -19.31 -31.56
CA LEU A 305 6.87 -20.17 -30.87
C LEU A 305 7.10 -21.45 -31.67
N ARG A 306 8.35 -21.81 -31.93
CA ARG A 306 8.72 -23.04 -32.66
C ARG A 306 8.66 -24.23 -31.68
N GLU A 307 8.47 -25.45 -32.19
CA GLU A 307 8.37 -26.67 -31.38
C GLU A 307 9.58 -26.87 -30.44
N LYS A 308 10.78 -26.47 -30.89
CA LYS A 308 12.01 -26.56 -30.11
C LYS A 308 12.22 -25.45 -29.08
N ASP A 309 11.45 -24.39 -29.14
CA ASP A 309 11.57 -23.27 -28.20
C ASP A 309 10.92 -23.67 -26.87
N GLU A 310 11.49 -23.26 -25.73
CA GLU A 310 10.88 -23.46 -24.41
C GLU A 310 9.55 -22.69 -24.31
N ASN A 311 8.66 -23.16 -23.46
CA ASN A 311 7.44 -22.43 -23.16
C ASN A 311 7.77 -21.10 -22.46
N LEU A 312 6.93 -20.09 -22.69
CA LEU A 312 6.94 -18.84 -21.94
C LEU A 312 6.59 -19.13 -20.48
N THR A 313 7.36 -18.58 -19.57
CA THR A 313 7.04 -18.61 -18.13
C THR A 313 5.98 -17.56 -17.79
N GLY A 314 5.43 -17.62 -16.58
CA GLY A 314 4.52 -16.59 -16.09
C GLY A 314 5.14 -15.20 -16.10
N GLU A 315 6.42 -15.06 -15.70
CA GLU A 315 7.17 -13.81 -15.74
C GLU A 315 7.28 -13.24 -17.17
N ASP A 316 7.63 -14.10 -18.14
CA ASP A 316 7.75 -13.66 -19.54
C ASP A 316 6.45 -13.09 -20.08
N VAL A 317 5.34 -13.72 -19.72
CA VAL A 317 3.99 -13.34 -20.15
C VAL A 317 3.51 -12.05 -19.50
N ARG A 318 3.88 -11.83 -18.26
CA ARG A 318 3.45 -10.65 -17.48
C ARG A 318 4.41 -9.47 -17.55
N GLU A 319 5.55 -9.60 -18.23
CA GLU A 319 6.44 -8.45 -18.43
C GLU A 319 5.72 -7.30 -19.15
N GLY A 320 5.61 -6.15 -18.49
CA GLY A 320 4.92 -4.97 -18.99
C GLY A 320 3.39 -5.03 -18.91
N LEU A 321 2.82 -6.05 -18.28
CA LEU A 321 1.38 -6.19 -18.11
C LEU A 321 0.86 -5.25 -17.01
N THR A 322 -0.16 -4.46 -17.32
CA THR A 322 -1.05 -3.82 -16.34
C THR A 322 -2.39 -4.53 -16.40
N ALA A 323 -2.87 -5.06 -15.28
CA ALA A 323 -4.13 -5.78 -15.19
C ALA A 323 -4.89 -5.47 -13.90
N ILE A 324 -6.21 -5.35 -14.02
CA ILE A 324 -7.16 -5.28 -12.92
C ILE A 324 -8.03 -6.53 -12.97
N VAL A 325 -8.09 -7.28 -11.87
CA VAL A 325 -8.95 -8.44 -11.68
C VAL A 325 -9.90 -8.16 -10.55
N SER A 326 -11.17 -7.90 -10.85
CA SER A 326 -12.22 -7.62 -9.87
C SER A 326 -13.20 -8.78 -9.84
N ILE A 327 -13.35 -9.42 -8.66
CA ILE A 327 -14.29 -10.49 -8.46
C ILE A 327 -15.38 -10.06 -7.47
N LYS A 328 -16.61 -10.48 -7.74
CA LYS A 328 -17.77 -10.29 -6.86
C LYS A 328 -18.26 -11.66 -6.41
N LEU A 329 -18.35 -11.87 -5.12
CA LEU A 329 -18.74 -13.13 -4.49
C LEU A 329 -19.85 -12.87 -3.49
N ALA A 330 -20.84 -13.76 -3.45
CA ALA A 330 -21.90 -13.73 -2.44
C ALA A 330 -21.32 -14.00 -1.03
N GLU A 331 -20.39 -14.96 -0.93
CA GLU A 331 -19.76 -15.36 0.32
C GLU A 331 -18.23 -15.37 0.21
N PRO A 332 -17.56 -14.20 0.19
CA PRO A 332 -16.11 -14.15 0.10
C PRO A 332 -15.45 -14.61 1.40
N GLN A 333 -14.41 -15.44 1.27
CA GLN A 333 -13.59 -15.95 2.35
C GLN A 333 -12.21 -15.32 2.27
N PHE A 334 -11.86 -14.51 3.28
CA PHE A 334 -10.56 -13.86 3.35
C PHE A 334 -9.66 -14.53 4.39
N GLU A 335 -8.37 -14.56 4.11
CA GLU A 335 -7.36 -14.91 5.12
C GLU A 335 -7.15 -13.69 6.04
N GLY A 336 -7.68 -13.74 7.27
CA GLY A 336 -7.52 -12.70 8.29
C GLY A 336 -8.50 -11.53 8.21
N GLN A 337 -8.48 -10.71 9.27
CA GLN A 337 -9.38 -9.57 9.45
C GLN A 337 -9.11 -8.42 8.47
N THR A 338 -7.89 -8.27 8.02
CA THR A 338 -7.47 -7.20 7.09
C THR A 338 -7.93 -7.42 5.65
N LYS A 339 -8.49 -8.60 5.34
CA LYS A 339 -9.07 -8.97 4.04
C LYS A 339 -8.08 -8.87 2.86
N THR A 340 -6.78 -9.00 3.13
CA THR A 340 -5.71 -8.79 2.13
C THR A 340 -5.56 -9.93 1.13
N LYS A 341 -6.11 -11.12 1.42
CA LYS A 341 -5.99 -12.30 0.56
C LYS A 341 -7.30 -13.08 0.48
N LEU A 342 -7.73 -13.41 -0.75
CA LEU A 342 -8.93 -14.19 -1.00
C LEU A 342 -8.63 -15.69 -0.99
N GLY A 343 -9.46 -16.48 -0.25
CA GLY A 343 -9.28 -17.92 -0.06
C GLY A 343 -10.25 -18.82 -0.83
N ASN A 344 -11.32 -18.28 -1.43
CA ASN A 344 -12.36 -19.05 -2.14
C ASN A 344 -11.80 -19.92 -3.27
N THR A 345 -11.87 -21.23 -3.15
CA THR A 345 -11.32 -22.15 -4.17
C THR A 345 -12.07 -22.11 -5.50
N GLU A 346 -13.38 -21.86 -5.47
CA GLU A 346 -14.24 -21.70 -6.63
C GLU A 346 -13.84 -20.48 -7.49
N ALA A 347 -13.32 -19.41 -6.86
CA ALA A 347 -12.87 -18.21 -7.54
C ALA A 347 -11.73 -18.53 -8.53
N LYS A 348 -10.78 -19.38 -8.14
CA LYS A 348 -9.67 -19.81 -9.00
C LYS A 348 -10.17 -20.47 -10.29
N SER A 349 -11.05 -21.45 -10.13
CA SER A 349 -11.59 -22.23 -11.25
C SER A 349 -12.44 -21.36 -12.17
N PHE A 350 -13.25 -20.47 -11.60
CA PHE A 350 -14.13 -19.58 -12.36
C PHE A 350 -13.32 -18.58 -13.18
N VAL A 351 -12.39 -17.87 -12.55
CA VAL A 351 -11.51 -16.90 -13.23
C VAL A 351 -10.70 -17.60 -14.32
N GLN A 352 -10.15 -18.78 -14.03
CA GLN A 352 -9.39 -19.54 -15.02
C GLN A 352 -10.24 -19.92 -16.23
N LYS A 353 -11.49 -20.36 -16.03
CA LYS A 353 -12.42 -20.68 -17.10
C LYS A 353 -12.74 -19.45 -17.95
N VAL A 354 -13.16 -18.35 -17.32
CA VAL A 354 -13.52 -17.11 -18.01
C VAL A 354 -12.35 -16.56 -18.83
N CYS A 355 -11.14 -16.51 -18.24
CA CYS A 355 -9.94 -16.10 -18.98
C CYS A 355 -9.71 -17.02 -20.20
N ASN A 356 -9.80 -18.35 -20.03
CA ASN A 356 -9.58 -19.29 -21.11
C ASN A 356 -10.56 -19.08 -22.28
N GLU A 357 -11.78 -18.72 -22.02
CA GLU A 357 -12.81 -18.50 -23.03
C GLU A 357 -12.69 -17.09 -23.64
N ARG A 358 -12.72 -16.04 -22.81
CA ARG A 358 -12.82 -14.65 -23.27
C ARG A 358 -11.51 -14.10 -23.84
N LEU A 359 -10.37 -14.39 -23.19
CA LEU A 359 -9.08 -13.94 -23.72
C LEU A 359 -8.72 -14.68 -25.01
N ARG A 360 -9.06 -15.97 -25.11
CA ARG A 360 -8.92 -16.72 -26.36
C ARG A 360 -9.67 -16.06 -27.50
N ASP A 361 -10.92 -15.75 -27.30
CA ASP A 361 -11.80 -15.07 -28.24
C ASP A 361 -11.21 -13.71 -28.70
N TRP A 362 -10.64 -12.93 -27.75
CA TRP A 362 -10.01 -11.68 -28.07
C TRP A 362 -8.75 -11.86 -28.94
N LEU A 363 -7.87 -12.81 -28.59
CA LEU A 363 -6.65 -13.12 -29.36
C LEU A 363 -7.00 -13.53 -30.80
N ASP A 364 -8.04 -14.35 -31.00
CA ASP A 364 -8.46 -14.81 -32.29
C ASP A 364 -9.09 -13.68 -33.14
N ARG A 365 -9.76 -12.71 -32.51
CA ARG A 365 -10.37 -11.55 -33.19
C ARG A 365 -9.37 -10.43 -33.50
N ASN A 366 -8.28 -10.33 -32.73
CA ASN A 366 -7.28 -9.26 -32.81
C ASN A 366 -5.87 -9.80 -33.10
N PRO A 367 -5.66 -10.53 -34.23
CA PRO A 367 -4.39 -11.25 -34.45
C PRO A 367 -3.18 -10.33 -34.56
N GLY A 368 -3.35 -9.05 -34.96
CA GLY A 368 -2.29 -8.04 -35.00
C GLY A 368 -1.77 -7.71 -33.60
N GLU A 369 -2.68 -7.30 -32.71
CA GLU A 369 -2.34 -6.96 -31.31
C GLU A 369 -1.88 -8.20 -30.55
N ALA A 370 -2.50 -9.35 -30.77
CA ALA A 370 -2.09 -10.62 -30.17
C ALA A 370 -0.65 -11.00 -30.51
N LYS A 371 -0.23 -10.74 -31.76
CA LYS A 371 1.16 -10.94 -32.19
C LYS A 371 2.13 -10.01 -31.46
N GLU A 372 1.76 -8.76 -31.22
CA GLU A 372 2.55 -7.80 -30.46
C GLU A 372 2.75 -8.26 -29.02
N VAL A 373 1.68 -8.71 -28.35
CA VAL A 373 1.72 -9.28 -27.00
C VAL A 373 2.65 -10.50 -26.94
N VAL A 374 2.48 -11.48 -27.85
CA VAL A 374 3.36 -12.67 -27.88
C VAL A 374 4.80 -12.32 -28.21
N THR A 375 5.01 -11.31 -29.07
CA THR A 375 6.36 -10.84 -29.39
C THR A 375 7.04 -10.25 -28.17
N LYS A 376 6.33 -9.42 -27.39
CA LYS A 376 6.82 -8.87 -26.11
C LYS A 376 7.21 -10.00 -25.15
N ALA A 377 6.33 -10.97 -24.90
CA ALA A 377 6.59 -12.12 -24.05
C ALA A 377 7.78 -12.98 -24.54
N THR A 378 7.93 -13.16 -25.86
CA THR A 378 9.06 -13.89 -26.45
C THR A 378 10.38 -13.15 -26.26
N GLN A 379 10.37 -11.81 -26.34
CA GLN A 379 11.55 -10.99 -26.05
C GLN A 379 11.94 -11.07 -24.58
N ALA A 380 10.98 -11.07 -23.66
CA ALA A 380 11.20 -11.29 -22.24
C ALA A 380 11.84 -12.67 -21.97
N ALA A 381 11.30 -13.72 -22.57
CA ALA A 381 11.85 -15.09 -22.46
C ALA A 381 13.31 -15.18 -22.92
N ARG A 382 13.62 -14.55 -24.08
CA ARG A 382 15.00 -14.50 -24.59
C ARG A 382 15.94 -13.76 -23.63
N ALA A 383 15.49 -12.66 -23.04
CA ALA A 383 16.26 -11.91 -22.07
C ALA A 383 16.53 -12.74 -20.80
N ARG A 384 15.49 -13.41 -20.27
CA ARG A 384 15.59 -14.29 -19.12
C ARG A 384 16.57 -15.47 -19.36
N ILE A 385 16.47 -16.13 -20.50
CA ILE A 385 17.36 -17.23 -20.88
C ILE A 385 18.82 -16.73 -20.98
N ALA A 386 19.04 -15.59 -21.63
CA ALA A 386 20.37 -14.98 -21.73
C ALA A 386 20.94 -14.61 -20.35
N ALA A 387 20.11 -14.06 -19.47
CA ALA A 387 20.49 -13.73 -18.10
C ALA A 387 20.84 -15.00 -17.28
N ARG A 388 20.07 -16.09 -17.43
CA ARG A 388 20.35 -17.37 -16.78
C ARG A 388 21.67 -17.97 -17.27
N GLN A 389 21.90 -17.98 -18.58
CA GLN A 389 23.16 -18.45 -19.14
C GLN A 389 24.37 -17.64 -18.66
N ALA A 390 24.25 -16.31 -18.59
CA ALA A 390 25.31 -15.45 -18.07
C ALA A 390 25.60 -15.75 -16.58
N ARG A 391 24.55 -15.98 -15.77
CA ARG A 391 24.67 -16.36 -14.36
C ARG A 391 25.35 -17.72 -14.19
N ASP A 392 24.93 -18.70 -14.98
CA ASP A 392 25.51 -20.07 -14.93
C ASP A 392 27.00 -20.08 -15.35
N LEU A 393 27.39 -19.28 -16.34
CA LEU A 393 28.77 -19.08 -16.72
C LEU A 393 29.61 -18.42 -15.61
N THR A 394 29.03 -17.42 -14.93
CA THR A 394 29.68 -16.77 -13.78
C THR A 394 29.77 -17.73 -12.59
N ARG A 395 28.71 -18.52 -12.33
CA ARG A 395 28.69 -19.53 -11.26
C ARG A 395 29.66 -20.67 -11.51
N ARG A 396 29.85 -21.11 -12.76
CA ARG A 396 30.88 -22.11 -13.12
C ARG A 396 32.30 -21.58 -12.92
N LYS A 397 32.52 -20.27 -13.14
CA LYS A 397 33.81 -19.63 -12.80
C LYS A 397 34.03 -19.53 -11.29
N SER A 398 32.96 -19.34 -10.50
CA SER A 398 33.04 -19.25 -9.03
C SER A 398 32.95 -20.57 -8.30
N LEU A 399 32.60 -21.68 -8.96
CA LEU A 399 32.68 -23.05 -8.38
C LEU A 399 34.14 -23.53 -8.16
N LEU A 400 35.10 -22.81 -8.72
CA LEU A 400 36.53 -22.98 -8.40
C LEU A 400 36.99 -22.07 -7.23
N GLU A 401 36.14 -21.10 -6.83
CA GLU A 401 36.35 -20.24 -5.67
C GLU A 401 35.08 -20.31 -4.81
N SER A 402 35.13 -21.12 -3.75
CA SER A 402 34.14 -21.33 -2.67
C SER A 402 32.82 -20.49 -2.68
N THR A 403 31.71 -21.09 -2.23
CA THR A 403 30.41 -20.50 -1.83
C THR A 403 30.55 -19.17 -1.10
N SER A 404 30.96 -18.09 -1.77
CA SER A 404 31.22 -16.84 -1.10
C SER A 404 30.11 -15.85 -1.30
N LEU A 405 29.59 -15.39 -0.19
CA LEU A 405 28.87 -14.12 -0.05
C LEU A 405 29.65 -12.99 -0.78
N PRO A 406 28.99 -11.91 -1.21
CA PRO A 406 29.68 -10.81 -1.89
C PRO A 406 30.92 -10.39 -1.09
N GLY A 407 32.08 -10.31 -1.71
CA GLY A 407 33.34 -10.02 -1.02
C GLY A 407 33.38 -8.68 -0.27
N LYS A 408 32.42 -7.80 -0.57
CA LYS A 408 32.21 -6.52 0.12
C LYS A 408 31.25 -6.62 1.32
N LEU A 409 30.50 -7.73 1.49
CA LEU A 409 29.62 -7.93 2.62
C LEU A 409 30.44 -8.20 3.89
N ALA A 410 30.31 -7.37 4.89
CA ALA A 410 30.76 -7.66 6.25
C ALA A 410 29.59 -8.33 7.00
N ASP A 411 29.53 -9.65 6.96
CA ASP A 411 28.44 -10.43 7.55
C ASP A 411 28.46 -10.42 9.08
N CYS A 412 27.33 -10.78 9.71
CA CYS A 412 27.24 -10.99 11.15
C CYS A 412 27.49 -12.45 11.52
N GLN A 413 27.73 -12.69 12.82
CA GLN A 413 28.07 -14.02 13.34
C GLN A 413 26.82 -14.89 13.58
N SER A 414 25.69 -14.28 13.93
CA SER A 414 24.43 -14.99 14.16
C SER A 414 23.86 -15.55 12.85
N THR A 415 23.32 -16.76 12.92
CA THR A 415 22.60 -17.42 11.83
C THR A 415 21.08 -17.39 12.01
N ASP A 416 20.58 -16.79 13.11
CA ASP A 416 19.15 -16.61 13.37
C ASP A 416 18.65 -15.34 12.68
N PRO A 417 17.87 -15.44 11.57
CA PRO A 417 17.41 -14.29 10.80
C PRO A 417 16.59 -13.28 11.63
N ALA A 418 15.84 -13.77 12.64
CA ALA A 418 15.00 -12.93 13.48
C ALA A 418 15.81 -11.94 14.34
N ARG A 419 17.07 -12.29 14.64
CA ARG A 419 17.99 -11.45 15.40
C ARG A 419 18.91 -10.63 14.50
N CYS A 420 19.06 -11.03 13.22
CA CYS A 420 20.00 -10.42 12.29
C CYS A 420 19.40 -9.24 11.54
N GLU A 421 20.23 -8.23 11.32
CA GLU A 421 19.91 -7.05 10.53
C GLU A 421 21.04 -6.70 9.57
N ILE A 422 20.70 -6.24 8.36
CA ILE A 422 21.65 -5.79 7.36
C ILE A 422 21.49 -4.30 7.08
N TYR A 423 22.60 -3.57 7.13
CA TYR A 423 22.68 -2.18 6.69
C TYR A 423 23.19 -2.15 5.26
N VAL A 424 22.37 -1.62 4.36
CA VAL A 424 22.76 -1.28 2.99
C VAL A 424 23.22 0.17 3.01
N VAL A 425 24.54 0.37 2.90
CA VAL A 425 25.19 1.65 3.21
C VAL A 425 25.72 2.28 1.92
N GLU A 426 25.43 3.57 1.75
CA GLU A 426 25.96 4.35 0.63
C GLU A 426 27.47 4.59 0.78
N GLY A 427 28.22 4.16 -0.22
CA GLY A 427 29.66 4.42 -0.35
C GLY A 427 30.57 3.56 0.54
N ASP A 428 31.82 3.43 0.11
CA ASP A 428 32.83 2.64 0.83
C ASP A 428 33.30 3.33 2.13
N SER A 429 33.31 4.67 2.18
CA SER A 429 33.74 5.43 3.35
C SER A 429 32.79 5.23 4.52
N ALA A 430 31.49 5.50 4.31
CA ALA A 430 30.46 5.26 5.32
C ALA A 430 30.33 3.77 5.65
N GLY A 431 30.48 2.90 4.66
CA GLY A 431 30.56 1.43 4.85
C GLY A 431 31.70 1.02 5.77
N GLY A 432 32.86 1.67 5.66
CA GLY A 432 34.01 1.46 6.56
C GLY A 432 33.72 1.88 8.00
N SER A 433 33.16 3.07 8.20
CA SER A 433 32.74 3.56 9.53
C SER A 433 31.67 2.64 10.14
N ALA A 434 30.66 2.26 9.36
CA ALA A 434 29.60 1.36 9.79
C ALA A 434 30.15 -0.03 10.19
N LYS A 435 31.06 -0.60 9.39
CA LYS A 435 31.71 -1.88 9.68
C LYS A 435 32.49 -1.85 11.00
N ASN A 436 33.16 -0.72 11.31
CA ASN A 436 33.92 -0.57 12.53
C ASN A 436 33.05 -0.27 13.76
N GLY A 437 31.88 0.36 13.53
CA GLY A 437 30.96 0.74 14.59
C GLY A 437 29.90 -0.31 14.94
N ARG A 438 29.63 -1.26 14.05
CA ARG A 438 28.56 -2.24 14.22
C ARG A 438 28.77 -3.23 15.37
N ASP A 439 27.68 -3.83 15.85
CA ASP A 439 27.77 -5.08 16.61
C ASP A 439 27.89 -6.28 15.66
N PRO A 440 29.07 -6.92 15.55
CA PRO A 440 29.30 -8.02 14.61
C PRO A 440 28.51 -9.30 14.95
N ASN A 441 27.89 -9.38 16.12
CA ASN A 441 27.10 -10.56 16.48
C ASN A 441 25.83 -10.67 15.63
N TYR A 442 25.17 -9.54 15.33
CA TYR A 442 23.87 -9.54 14.64
C TYR A 442 23.73 -8.50 13.53
N GLN A 443 24.69 -7.59 13.35
CA GLN A 443 24.65 -6.56 12.32
C GLN A 443 25.59 -6.88 11.17
N ALA A 444 25.06 -6.93 9.95
CA ALA A 444 25.81 -7.05 8.70
C ALA A 444 25.86 -5.69 7.98
N ILE A 445 26.95 -5.43 7.25
CA ILE A 445 27.12 -4.21 6.45
C ILE A 445 27.37 -4.58 4.99
N LEU A 446 26.57 -4.04 4.10
CA LEU A 446 26.73 -4.14 2.64
C LEU A 446 26.93 -2.73 2.05
N PRO A 447 28.16 -2.32 1.75
CA PRO A 447 28.41 -1.06 1.04
C PRO A 447 27.92 -1.13 -0.40
N ILE A 448 27.26 -0.09 -0.87
CA ILE A 448 26.83 0.08 -2.27
C ILE A 448 27.58 1.24 -2.89
N ARG A 449 28.20 1.03 -4.05
CA ARG A 449 28.99 2.05 -4.74
C ARG A 449 28.15 2.86 -5.69
N GLY A 450 27.84 4.08 -5.28
CA GLY A 450 27.11 5.06 -6.10
C GLY A 450 25.67 4.64 -6.44
N LYS A 451 25.12 5.26 -7.45
CA LYS A 451 23.75 5.02 -7.92
C LYS A 451 23.67 3.65 -8.58
N ILE A 452 22.82 2.77 -8.05
CA ILE A 452 22.52 1.49 -8.68
C ILE A 452 21.75 1.68 -9.97
N LEU A 453 21.67 0.63 -10.78
CA LEU A 453 20.86 0.63 -11.98
C LEU A 453 19.40 0.94 -11.65
N ASN A 454 18.79 1.88 -12.37
CA ASN A 454 17.36 2.11 -12.30
C ASN A 454 16.62 0.94 -12.96
N VAL A 455 16.03 0.08 -12.12
CA VAL A 455 15.37 -1.14 -12.59
C VAL A 455 14.03 -0.89 -13.28
N GLU A 456 13.43 0.29 -13.07
CA GLU A 456 12.22 0.71 -13.79
C GLU A 456 12.46 0.84 -15.30
N LYS A 457 13.68 1.24 -15.68
CA LYS A 457 14.11 1.45 -17.08
C LYS A 457 14.97 0.31 -17.65
N ALA A 458 15.09 -0.80 -16.93
CA ALA A 458 16.04 -1.84 -17.31
C ALA A 458 15.41 -3.20 -17.42
N ARG A 459 15.70 -3.89 -18.53
CA ARG A 459 15.33 -5.30 -18.69
C ARG A 459 16.05 -6.17 -17.65
N ILE A 460 15.41 -7.28 -17.29
CA ILE A 460 15.86 -8.21 -16.26
C ILE A 460 17.31 -8.71 -16.50
N ASP A 461 17.72 -8.91 -17.76
CA ASP A 461 19.07 -9.35 -18.08
C ASP A 461 20.13 -8.29 -17.73
N ARG A 462 19.81 -6.99 -17.85
CA ARG A 462 20.70 -5.89 -17.42
C ARG A 462 20.71 -5.76 -15.90
N VAL A 463 19.55 -5.90 -15.27
CA VAL A 463 19.39 -5.88 -13.80
C VAL A 463 20.29 -6.95 -13.17
N LEU A 464 20.22 -8.18 -13.68
CA LEU A 464 20.99 -9.31 -13.17
C LEU A 464 22.50 -9.27 -13.52
N ARG A 465 22.92 -8.40 -14.46
CA ARG A 465 24.36 -8.14 -14.72
C ARG A 465 24.94 -7.04 -13.84
N ASN A 466 24.12 -6.28 -13.16
CA ASN A 466 24.59 -5.21 -12.28
C ASN A 466 25.18 -5.82 -10.99
N ASN A 467 26.44 -5.54 -10.70
CA ASN A 467 27.18 -6.10 -9.56
C ASN A 467 26.55 -5.71 -8.21
N GLU A 468 26.02 -4.49 -8.09
CA GLU A 468 25.42 -4.01 -6.85
C GLU A 468 24.09 -4.73 -6.57
N VAL A 469 23.27 -4.90 -7.62
CA VAL A 469 22.02 -5.67 -7.54
C VAL A 469 22.29 -7.14 -7.21
N GLN A 470 23.26 -7.77 -7.88
CA GLN A 470 23.67 -9.14 -7.58
C GLN A 470 24.14 -9.29 -6.12
N ALA A 471 24.90 -8.32 -5.62
CA ALA A 471 25.37 -8.32 -4.24
C ALA A 471 24.20 -8.27 -3.24
N MET A 472 23.17 -7.46 -3.51
CA MET A 472 21.96 -7.41 -2.69
C MET A 472 21.18 -8.74 -2.72
N ILE A 473 20.89 -9.26 -3.92
CA ILE A 473 20.17 -10.54 -4.08
C ILE A 473 20.89 -11.66 -3.32
N THR A 474 22.21 -11.73 -3.48
CA THR A 474 23.04 -12.77 -2.83
C THR A 474 23.10 -12.58 -1.30
N ALA A 475 23.22 -11.35 -0.82
CA ALA A 475 23.27 -11.05 0.60
C ALA A 475 21.96 -11.39 1.31
N LEU A 476 20.81 -11.04 0.71
CA LEU A 476 19.48 -11.30 1.27
C LEU A 476 19.10 -12.78 1.22
N GLY A 477 19.49 -13.48 0.14
CA GLY A 477 19.31 -14.93 -0.01
C GLY A 477 17.93 -15.38 -0.50
N THR A 478 16.97 -14.47 -0.65
CA THR A 478 15.56 -14.75 -0.99
C THR A 478 15.33 -15.11 -2.45
N GLY A 479 16.24 -14.74 -3.36
CA GLY A 479 15.94 -14.72 -4.79
C GLY A 479 15.12 -13.50 -5.19
N ILE A 480 14.55 -13.53 -6.39
CA ILE A 480 13.69 -12.46 -6.95
C ILE A 480 12.57 -13.07 -7.79
N HIS A 481 11.45 -12.34 -7.98
CA HIS A 481 10.27 -12.77 -8.77
C HIS A 481 9.75 -14.17 -8.36
N ASP A 482 9.50 -15.05 -9.34
CA ASP A 482 8.96 -16.40 -9.11
C ASP A 482 9.93 -17.30 -8.30
N ASP A 483 11.23 -17.00 -8.29
CA ASP A 483 12.24 -17.67 -7.44
C ASP A 483 12.30 -17.09 -6.01
N PHE A 484 11.48 -16.07 -5.70
CA PHE A 484 11.48 -15.43 -4.40
C PHE A 484 10.91 -16.35 -3.31
N ASP A 485 11.68 -16.54 -2.24
CA ASP A 485 11.29 -17.33 -1.09
C ASP A 485 11.66 -16.57 0.20
N ILE A 486 10.66 -16.03 0.88
CA ILE A 486 10.86 -15.27 2.12
C ILE A 486 11.44 -16.11 3.26
N ALA A 487 11.18 -17.44 3.26
CA ALA A 487 11.74 -18.34 4.28
C ALA A 487 13.27 -18.45 4.22
N ARG A 488 13.88 -18.04 3.09
CA ARG A 488 15.33 -18.00 2.90
C ARG A 488 15.96 -16.66 3.29
N LEU A 489 15.17 -15.69 3.77
CA LEU A 489 15.67 -14.38 4.18
C LEU A 489 16.65 -14.52 5.34
N ARG A 490 17.83 -13.92 5.17
CA ARG A 490 18.94 -14.02 6.15
C ARG A 490 18.87 -12.96 7.24
N TYR A 491 18.13 -11.86 7.04
CA TYR A 491 18.06 -10.71 7.94
C TYR A 491 16.63 -10.18 8.01
N HIS A 492 15.99 -10.27 9.17
CA HIS A 492 14.61 -9.78 9.33
C HIS A 492 14.52 -8.25 9.42
N LYS A 493 15.64 -7.53 9.39
CA LYS A 493 15.65 -6.09 9.18
C LYS A 493 16.66 -5.73 8.09
N ILE A 494 16.14 -5.12 7.03
CA ILE A 494 16.91 -4.56 5.91
C ILE A 494 16.86 -3.05 6.06
N ILE A 495 17.97 -2.44 6.44
CA ILE A 495 18.04 -1.03 6.81
C ILE A 495 18.81 -0.29 5.72
N LEU A 496 18.10 0.60 5.00
CA LEU A 496 18.72 1.46 3.99
C LEU A 496 19.31 2.69 4.68
N MET A 497 20.61 2.90 4.53
CA MET A 497 21.35 3.96 5.16
C MET A 497 22.12 4.75 4.10
N ALA A 498 21.56 5.87 3.68
CA ALA A 498 22.08 6.77 2.67
C ALA A 498 22.30 8.17 3.25
N ASP A 499 23.15 8.96 2.60
CA ASP A 499 23.42 10.34 2.97
C ASP A 499 22.15 11.19 2.97
N ALA A 500 22.14 12.27 3.73
CA ALA A 500 20.99 13.18 3.83
C ALA A 500 20.86 14.15 2.64
N ASP A 501 21.79 14.10 1.69
CA ASP A 501 21.81 14.94 0.50
C ASP A 501 20.90 14.44 -0.63
N VAL A 502 20.86 15.17 -1.74
CA VAL A 502 20.02 14.84 -2.91
C VAL A 502 20.45 13.54 -3.61
N ASP A 503 21.73 13.20 -3.58
CA ASP A 503 22.24 11.95 -4.17
C ASP A 503 21.86 10.76 -3.30
N GLY A 504 21.98 10.85 -1.99
CA GLY A 504 21.53 9.82 -1.04
C GLY A 504 20.02 9.57 -1.11
N GLN A 505 19.21 10.63 -1.27
CA GLN A 505 17.77 10.50 -1.50
C GLN A 505 17.47 9.73 -2.80
N HIS A 506 18.23 10.01 -3.86
CA HIS A 506 18.08 9.30 -5.12
C HIS A 506 18.52 7.83 -5.01
N ILE A 507 19.63 7.53 -4.32
CA ILE A 507 20.08 6.14 -4.06
C ILE A 507 19.04 5.38 -3.26
N ARG A 508 18.46 5.99 -2.21
CA ARG A 508 17.36 5.42 -1.44
C ARG A 508 16.17 5.07 -2.32
N THR A 509 15.77 5.98 -3.21
CA THR A 509 14.66 5.75 -4.14
C THR A 509 14.96 4.61 -5.11
N LEU A 510 16.18 4.52 -5.66
CA LEU A 510 16.59 3.41 -6.52
C LEU A 510 16.55 2.05 -5.79
N LEU A 511 16.99 2.01 -4.54
CA LEU A 511 16.94 0.80 -3.70
C LEU A 511 15.49 0.40 -3.40
N LEU A 512 14.63 1.35 -3.06
CA LEU A 512 13.20 1.09 -2.85
C LEU A 512 12.53 0.60 -4.13
N THR A 513 12.87 1.18 -5.30
CA THR A 513 12.38 0.70 -6.60
C THR A 513 12.77 -0.75 -6.85
N LEU A 514 14.02 -1.11 -6.55
CA LEU A 514 14.50 -2.50 -6.67
C LEU A 514 13.71 -3.44 -5.76
N LEU A 515 13.56 -3.08 -4.49
CA LEU A 515 12.82 -3.91 -3.52
C LEU A 515 11.34 -4.03 -3.89
N PHE A 516 10.71 -2.95 -4.29
CA PHE A 516 9.30 -2.95 -4.69
C PHE A 516 9.06 -3.79 -5.95
N ARG A 517 9.92 -3.66 -6.98
CA ARG A 517 9.72 -4.37 -8.26
C ARG A 517 10.09 -5.84 -8.22
N PHE A 518 11.10 -6.24 -7.44
CA PHE A 518 11.68 -7.57 -7.50
C PHE A 518 11.56 -8.38 -6.20
N MET A 519 11.27 -7.74 -5.08
CA MET A 519 11.23 -8.34 -3.74
C MET A 519 10.11 -7.75 -2.88
N LYS A 520 8.97 -7.41 -3.50
CA LYS A 520 7.81 -6.76 -2.86
C LYS A 520 7.39 -7.40 -1.53
N PRO A 521 7.38 -8.75 -1.38
CA PRO A 521 7.01 -9.38 -0.12
C PRO A 521 7.89 -8.98 1.08
N LEU A 522 9.12 -8.47 0.87
CA LEU A 522 9.94 -7.95 1.96
C LEU A 522 9.37 -6.67 2.57
N ILE A 523 8.73 -5.84 1.76
CA ILE A 523 8.06 -4.61 2.22
C ILE A 523 6.75 -4.99 2.91
N GLU A 524 5.97 -5.85 2.30
CA GLU A 524 4.67 -6.33 2.83
C GLU A 524 4.82 -7.03 4.19
N ALA A 525 5.88 -7.83 4.35
CA ALA A 525 6.21 -8.48 5.62
C ALA A 525 6.88 -7.54 6.65
N GLY A 526 7.10 -6.25 6.31
CA GLY A 526 7.64 -5.25 7.23
C GLY A 526 9.12 -5.38 7.55
N HIS A 527 9.91 -5.97 6.64
CA HIS A 527 11.34 -6.17 6.84
C HIS A 527 12.22 -4.99 6.40
N VAL A 528 11.67 -3.98 5.72
CA VAL A 528 12.43 -2.87 5.13
C VAL A 528 12.31 -1.62 5.99
N TYR A 529 13.45 -0.99 6.28
CA TYR A 529 13.55 0.18 7.13
C TYR A 529 14.48 1.24 6.51
N LEU A 530 14.21 2.51 6.83
CA LEU A 530 15.08 3.64 6.54
C LEU A 530 15.75 4.11 7.82
N ALA A 531 17.09 4.14 7.82
CA ALA A 531 17.83 4.76 8.91
C ALA A 531 17.64 6.28 8.88
N GLN A 532 17.53 6.87 10.07
CA GLN A 532 17.45 8.32 10.24
C GLN A 532 18.72 8.79 10.97
N PRO A 533 19.83 9.10 10.26
CA PRO A 533 21.00 9.70 10.88
C PRO A 533 20.71 11.15 11.30
N PRO A 534 21.37 11.67 12.33
CA PRO A 534 21.20 13.06 12.73
C PRO A 534 21.79 14.01 11.67
N LEU A 535 21.17 15.19 11.53
CA LEU A 535 21.66 16.25 10.67
C LEU A 535 22.68 17.15 11.39
N TYR A 536 22.61 17.25 12.71
CA TYR A 536 23.41 18.15 13.50
C TYR A 536 24.05 17.46 14.71
N LYS A 537 25.30 17.85 14.99
CA LYS A 537 26.00 17.55 16.23
C LYS A 537 26.27 18.88 16.97
N ILE A 538 25.81 18.97 18.21
CA ILE A 538 25.92 20.15 19.06
C ILE A 538 26.95 19.83 20.12
N LYS A 539 28.11 20.54 20.08
CA LYS A 539 29.17 20.42 21.06
C LYS A 539 29.06 21.58 22.06
N TRP A 540 28.83 21.25 23.31
CA TRP A 540 28.76 22.23 24.37
C TRP A 540 30.16 22.57 24.93
N ASP A 541 30.39 23.84 25.30
CA ASP A 541 31.62 24.25 25.97
C ASP A 541 31.67 23.67 27.38
N GLY A 542 32.68 22.87 27.67
CA GLY A 542 32.92 22.29 29.01
C GLY A 542 33.75 21.01 28.94
N ARG A 543 34.64 20.81 29.93
CA ARG A 543 35.41 19.56 30.02
C ARG A 543 34.44 18.39 30.31
N GLY A 544 34.31 17.42 29.37
CA GLY A 544 33.50 16.22 29.54
C GLY A 544 32.03 16.38 29.19
N ALA A 545 31.62 17.49 28.55
CA ALA A 545 30.25 17.61 28.03
C ALA A 545 30.06 16.67 26.83
N GLU A 546 29.11 15.74 26.95
CA GLU A 546 28.73 14.86 25.82
C GLU A 546 28.05 15.71 24.74
N PRO A 547 28.32 15.41 23.44
CA PRO A 547 27.63 16.06 22.35
C PRO A 547 26.17 15.63 22.31
N GLU A 548 25.28 16.53 21.92
CA GLU A 548 23.88 16.25 21.62
C GLU A 548 23.67 16.24 20.11
N TYR A 549 22.66 15.50 19.65
CA TYR A 549 22.37 15.35 18.23
C TYR A 549 20.96 15.84 17.94
N ALA A 550 20.75 16.40 16.74
CA ALA A 550 19.43 16.84 16.30
C ALA A 550 19.17 16.39 14.86
N TYR A 551 17.91 16.03 14.58
CA TYR A 551 17.46 15.44 13.32
C TYR A 551 16.74 16.44 12.40
N SER A 552 16.54 17.68 12.88
CA SER A 552 15.95 18.76 12.11
C SER A 552 16.47 20.13 12.62
N ASP A 553 16.29 21.18 11.80
CA ASP A 553 16.60 22.56 12.22
C ASP A 553 15.83 22.97 13.47
N ARG A 554 14.54 22.63 13.54
CA ARG A 554 13.68 22.92 14.69
C ARG A 554 14.17 22.23 15.95
N GLU A 555 14.58 20.97 15.84
CA GLU A 555 15.12 20.21 16.98
C GLU A 555 16.46 20.77 17.43
N ARG A 556 17.37 21.12 16.49
CA ARG A 556 18.63 21.80 16.79
C ARG A 556 18.39 23.06 17.62
N ASP A 557 17.48 23.91 17.19
CA ASP A 557 17.18 25.17 17.85
C ASP A 557 16.57 24.92 19.25
N ALA A 558 15.66 23.97 19.37
CA ALA A 558 15.08 23.56 20.65
C ALA A 558 16.13 23.01 21.64
N VAL A 559 17.06 22.16 21.18
CA VAL A 559 18.14 21.61 21.99
C VAL A 559 19.06 22.74 22.46
N ILE A 560 19.40 23.70 21.58
CA ILE A 560 20.25 24.87 21.94
C ILE A 560 19.53 25.73 22.97
N GLU A 561 18.26 26.05 22.80
CA GLU A 561 17.48 26.85 23.75
C GLU A 561 17.35 26.16 25.11
N ALA A 562 17.03 24.86 25.12
CA ALA A 562 16.95 24.08 26.37
C ALA A 562 18.32 24.04 27.11
N GLY A 563 19.42 23.87 26.38
CA GLY A 563 20.74 23.86 26.93
C GLY A 563 21.15 25.22 27.57
N ILE A 564 20.78 26.32 26.89
CA ILE A 564 21.01 27.69 27.43
C ILE A 564 20.15 27.92 28.68
N ALA A 565 18.88 27.50 28.66
CA ALA A 565 18.00 27.59 29.84
C ALA A 565 18.53 26.77 31.03
N ALA A 566 19.22 25.65 30.75
CA ALA A 566 19.92 24.84 31.77
C ALA A 566 21.27 25.41 32.20
N GLY A 567 21.65 26.65 31.81
CA GLY A 567 22.86 27.36 32.21
C GLY A 567 24.10 26.98 31.38
N ARG A 568 23.97 26.27 30.27
CA ARG A 568 25.08 25.98 29.35
C ARG A 568 25.41 27.22 28.50
N LYS A 569 26.66 27.38 28.14
CA LYS A 569 27.07 28.48 27.24
C LYS A 569 26.67 28.14 25.82
N ARG A 570 26.10 29.12 25.09
CA ARG A 570 25.75 28.97 23.67
C ARG A 570 26.99 28.55 22.88
N PRO A 571 26.93 27.44 22.12
CA PRO A 571 28.08 26.99 21.34
C PRO A 571 28.36 28.01 20.22
N ARG A 572 29.57 28.59 20.20
CA ARG A 572 29.97 29.60 19.18
C ARG A 572 30.30 28.93 17.83
N ASP A 573 31.11 27.84 17.87
CA ASP A 573 31.51 27.02 16.72
C ASP A 573 31.21 25.54 16.97
N GLY A 574 30.31 25.22 17.91
CA GLY A 574 30.02 23.88 18.38
C GLY A 574 28.87 23.18 17.66
N VAL A 575 28.26 23.79 16.64
CA VAL A 575 27.20 23.15 15.84
C VAL A 575 27.81 22.71 14.51
N GLN A 576 27.98 21.43 14.37
CA GLN A 576 28.44 20.80 13.12
C GLN A 576 27.21 20.23 12.37
N ARG A 577 27.02 20.63 11.10
CA ARG A 577 26.06 19.98 10.20
C ARG A 577 26.78 18.84 9.48
N PHE A 578 26.23 17.64 9.55
CA PHE A 578 26.69 16.50 8.76
C PHE A 578 26.13 16.61 7.32
N LYS A 579 27.02 16.60 6.34
CA LYS A 579 26.65 16.56 4.92
C LYS A 579 26.43 15.14 4.43
N GLY A 580 27.12 14.17 5.02
CA GLY A 580 27.00 12.75 4.70
C GLY A 580 27.50 11.86 5.82
N LEU A 581 27.15 10.58 5.75
CA LEU A 581 27.53 9.52 6.69
C LEU A 581 29.06 9.33 6.77
N GLY A 582 29.77 9.64 5.70
CA GLY A 582 31.23 9.58 5.64
C GLY A 582 31.96 10.57 6.57
N GLU A 583 31.27 11.61 7.05
CA GLU A 583 31.79 12.57 8.03
C GLU A 583 31.66 12.06 9.48
N MET A 584 30.88 11.01 9.70
CA MET A 584 30.68 10.41 11.02
C MET A 584 31.75 9.36 11.28
N ASN A 585 32.37 9.39 12.47
CA ASN A 585 33.22 8.31 12.89
C ASN A 585 32.40 7.10 13.38
N ALA A 586 33.06 5.96 13.59
CA ALA A 586 32.42 4.71 13.94
C ALA A 586 31.58 4.77 15.23
N SER A 587 32.05 5.50 16.26
CA SER A 587 31.33 5.64 17.53
C SER A 587 30.10 6.56 17.37
N GLU A 588 30.21 7.64 16.62
CA GLU A 588 29.08 8.54 16.34
C GLU A 588 27.98 7.81 15.57
N LEU A 589 28.38 7.05 14.54
CA LEU A 589 27.43 6.28 13.74
C LEU A 589 26.74 5.17 14.56
N TRP A 590 27.49 4.52 15.46
CA TRP A 590 26.92 3.56 16.40
C TRP A 590 25.89 4.23 17.32
N GLU A 591 26.28 5.28 18.03
CA GLU A 591 25.45 5.91 19.06
C GLU A 591 24.16 6.50 18.52
N THR A 592 24.17 7.04 17.30
CA THR A 592 23.04 7.77 16.74
C THR A 592 22.16 6.96 15.79
N THR A 593 22.77 6.01 15.05
CA THR A 593 22.10 5.41 13.88
C THR A 593 22.05 3.89 13.93
N MET A 594 23.00 3.22 14.61
CA MET A 594 23.09 1.76 14.59
C MET A 594 22.74 1.08 15.92
N ASN A 595 22.88 1.78 17.05
CA ASN A 595 22.54 1.24 18.38
C ASN A 595 21.02 1.04 18.53
N PRO A 596 20.53 -0.20 18.70
CA PRO A 596 19.09 -0.49 18.79
C PRO A 596 18.35 0.29 19.88
N ALA A 597 19.04 0.69 20.95
CA ALA A 597 18.45 1.42 22.06
C ALA A 597 18.26 2.93 21.80
N ARG A 598 18.94 3.49 20.78
CA ARG A 598 18.97 4.96 20.54
C ARG A 598 18.58 5.35 19.12
N ARG A 599 18.76 4.46 18.15
CA ARG A 599 18.50 4.73 16.73
C ARG A 599 17.03 4.97 16.44
N VAL A 600 16.78 5.79 15.44
CA VAL A 600 15.44 5.97 14.85
C VAL A 600 15.40 5.25 13.50
N LEU A 601 14.45 4.32 13.35
CA LEU A 601 14.18 3.62 12.09
C LEU A 601 12.76 3.93 11.65
N LEU A 602 12.60 4.32 10.39
CA LEU A 602 11.30 4.45 9.74
C LEU A 602 11.02 3.16 8.98
N GLN A 603 9.99 2.41 9.37
CA GLN A 603 9.55 1.22 8.64
C GLN A 603 8.90 1.63 7.31
N VAL A 604 9.28 0.95 6.24
CA VAL A 604 8.64 1.14 4.92
C VAL A 604 7.39 0.27 4.89
N THR A 605 6.24 0.90 4.71
CA THR A 605 4.94 0.23 4.57
C THR A 605 4.43 0.37 3.13
N LEU A 606 3.59 -0.56 2.72
CA LEU A 606 2.91 -0.54 1.43
C LEU A 606 1.41 -0.50 1.71
N ASP A 607 0.86 0.71 1.80
CA ASP A 607 -0.55 0.91 2.12
C ASP A 607 -1.44 0.80 0.88
N ASP A 608 -0.93 1.22 -0.28
CA ASP A 608 -1.58 1.16 -1.58
C ASP A 608 -0.57 0.75 -2.66
N ALA A 609 -0.71 -0.47 -3.18
CA ALA A 609 0.19 -1.01 -4.19
C ALA A 609 0.01 -0.35 -5.56
N ALA A 610 -1.21 0.08 -5.92
CA ALA A 610 -1.49 0.76 -7.18
C ALA A 610 -0.85 2.16 -7.18
N GLN A 611 -0.99 2.88 -6.08
CA GLN A 611 -0.36 4.17 -5.89
C GLN A 611 1.17 4.09 -5.91
N ALA A 612 1.75 3.09 -5.21
CA ALA A 612 3.18 2.88 -5.22
C ALA A 612 3.69 2.59 -6.64
N ASP A 613 2.95 1.77 -7.42
CA ASP A 613 3.26 1.51 -8.83
C ASP A 613 3.24 2.78 -9.67
N GLU A 614 2.20 3.60 -9.54
CA GLU A 614 2.11 4.90 -10.22
C GLU A 614 3.29 5.81 -9.86
N LEU A 615 3.58 5.97 -8.56
CA LEU A 615 4.68 6.81 -8.08
C LEU A 615 6.03 6.35 -8.61
N PHE A 616 6.34 5.05 -8.58
CA PHE A 616 7.58 4.54 -9.15
C PHE A 616 7.63 4.71 -10.66
N SER A 617 6.52 4.50 -11.36
CA SER A 617 6.43 4.71 -12.81
C SER A 617 6.64 6.18 -13.20
N VAL A 618 6.06 7.13 -12.47
CA VAL A 618 6.23 8.58 -12.71
C VAL A 618 7.63 9.04 -12.33
N LEU A 619 8.09 8.71 -11.11
CA LEU A 619 9.37 9.23 -10.59
C LEU A 619 10.58 8.58 -11.26
N MET A 620 10.51 7.28 -11.54
CA MET A 620 11.65 6.48 -12.00
C MET A 620 11.50 6.02 -13.45
N GLY A 621 10.32 6.15 -14.08
CA GLY A 621 10.02 5.80 -15.46
C GLY A 621 10.65 6.74 -16.50
N GLU A 622 10.35 6.52 -17.78
CA GLU A 622 10.94 7.28 -18.90
C GLU A 622 10.26 8.63 -19.13
N ASP A 623 8.98 8.79 -18.78
CA ASP A 623 8.21 10.01 -19.00
C ASP A 623 8.72 11.17 -18.11
N VAL A 624 9.36 12.14 -18.80
CA VAL A 624 9.93 13.32 -18.15
C VAL A 624 8.86 14.36 -17.83
N GLU A 625 7.79 14.43 -18.62
CA GLU A 625 6.75 15.45 -18.44
C GLU A 625 5.88 15.15 -17.24
N SER A 626 5.43 13.90 -17.08
CA SER A 626 4.70 13.45 -15.89
C SER A 626 5.51 13.67 -14.61
N ARG A 627 6.81 13.36 -14.65
CA ARG A 627 7.73 13.61 -13.51
C ARG A 627 7.84 15.09 -13.19
N ARG A 628 8.00 15.95 -14.21
CA ARG A 628 8.05 17.41 -14.03
C ARG A 628 6.77 17.95 -13.41
N ALA A 629 5.62 17.52 -13.93
CA ALA A 629 4.31 17.90 -13.41
C ALA A 629 4.12 17.45 -11.94
N PHE A 630 4.57 16.24 -11.60
CA PHE A 630 4.57 15.75 -10.23
C PHE A 630 5.42 16.62 -9.31
N ILE A 631 6.68 16.91 -9.69
CA ILE A 631 7.58 17.75 -8.90
C ILE A 631 7.00 19.15 -8.71
N GLN A 632 6.42 19.75 -9.75
CA GLN A 632 5.83 21.09 -9.66
C GLN A 632 4.61 21.14 -8.72
N ARG A 633 3.75 20.12 -8.77
CA ARG A 633 2.59 20.03 -7.87
C ARG A 633 3.00 19.88 -6.41
N ASN A 634 4.02 19.06 -6.14
CA ASN A 634 4.46 18.74 -4.78
C ASN A 634 5.64 19.63 -4.30
N ALA A 635 6.02 20.66 -5.05
CA ALA A 635 7.16 21.53 -4.71
C ALA A 635 6.99 22.26 -3.36
N LYS A 636 5.75 22.47 -2.91
CA LYS A 636 5.43 23.13 -1.62
C LYS A 636 5.68 22.21 -0.42
N ASP A 637 5.67 20.89 -0.63
CA ASP A 637 5.85 19.88 0.43
C ASP A 637 7.31 19.54 0.68
N VAL A 638 8.21 20.11 -0.14
CA VAL A 638 9.65 19.90 0.00
C VAL A 638 10.14 20.63 1.24
N ARG A 639 10.45 19.86 2.28
CA ARG A 639 10.93 20.39 3.58
C ARG A 639 12.42 20.75 3.60
N PHE A 640 13.20 20.21 2.63
CA PHE A 640 14.64 20.42 2.57
C PHE A 640 15.05 20.63 1.10
N LEU A 641 15.40 21.85 0.76
CA LEU A 641 16.17 22.18 -0.44
C LEU A 641 17.61 22.41 0.02
N ASP A 642 18.53 21.60 -0.52
CA ASP A 642 19.96 21.85 -0.38
C ASP A 642 20.32 22.95 -1.41
N ILE A 643 20.27 24.22 -0.98
CA ILE A 643 20.59 25.40 -1.78
C ILE A 643 22.01 25.84 -1.47
#